data_98b4fcbfa55db0941e24a5e19fc92886
#
_entry.id   98b4fcbfa55db0941e24a5e19fc92886
#
_cell.length_a   1.000
_cell.length_b   1.000
_cell.length_c   1.000
_cell.angle_alpha   90.00
_cell.angle_beta   90.00
_cell.angle_gamma   90.00
#
_symmetry.space_group_name_H-M   'P 1'
#
loop_
_entity.id
_entity.type
_entity.pdbx_description
1 polymer ?
#
loop_
_entity_poly.entity_id
_entity_poly.type
_entity_poly.pdbx_seq_one_letter_code
_entity_poly.pdbx_strand_id
1 'polypeptide(L)'
;MRSSVNFRFVLVCSLSLIFQLFTPTNRLAAQERKGNISGHVTDNSGGVLQGAEIELQQKNVSLPSNGRGEFFINDLEPGSYTIAVTYVGFKPFAMPVTVVAGQTANIEVTLEVESQNLEVLVTAERAYGEAEAVNRERSADNILQVLPADVLRSLPNANMADALGRLPSVTIERDEGEGKYVQIRGTEPRLANVTIDGVNTPSPESGVRQIKLDAIPADIVESVEINKTLQANMDPDGIGGSVNLVTKTASERPTVNLSGMGGYTPIVKGRGLVETTGTVGQRFGANKRLGALIGGSYDWNGRGIDDLEPVPDLATVGGQQVRIFDSMDIREYRYYRSRWGLTGSVDYKPSDGSTLYIRVLYSDFHNYGDRWVYSINDNLFGNGGPPSFNAQIRRPDYAVGSILLGGKHVLTTTWFAWDASVARSSQVGQVGDRTASFNPDGLASSSCQYDLANTKSLYLPQWTPACFTEAYTNQSNFPLHRMQVNHGLTAQLNLQFSGAGAKRYHLGSHLSTIEIGGKFRNAHKFANTFTDNFSPSGTGTPLLLSQFPNKLTNNNYYDGAYKLGPNPSFTDIYNAFLADKSANPNNYSLSTDTSSQFNFIEKVSAGYVMNTIDFKKVRLVAGVRFEGTNLDTVTPVFDADNNFLGNTKLNGSYVKVLPSASLRFALRSNTNLRLVYSRGFSRPDPQSIAQAVSVDNTANPILVSLGNPNLRAETADNIDVLFEHYLNPFGVITAGYFYKNLTDPIISHTFNNVTTGTFGSSTCTTTQACRVTQPVNAGSAWINGFEAAYLQHLTFLPGAFAGLGISANYGYTASRTSFGPDFSRTDHPRLVRNAPHTWNISPTYDRRRVSVRVGLSYNAANIAAYGEPGNGPFGDNYFYPHLQFDAQGSVRLTHGLTFVMYGLNINNEVFGFYNGSPQYMLQREFYKPTIAAGFRWSPLHEK
;
A
#
# COMPACT_ATOMS: atom_id res chain seq x y z
N MET A 1 22.77 32.31 10.54
CA MET A 1 22.49 33.28 9.44
C MET A 1 23.59 33.31 8.34
N ARG A 2 24.32 32.22 8.03
CA ARG A 2 25.41 32.26 7.03
C ARG A 2 25.41 31.11 6.02
N SER A 3 24.39 30.25 5.97
CA SER A 3 24.31 29.12 4.99
C SER A 3 23.21 29.24 3.92
N SER A 4 22.33 30.23 4.00
CA SER A 4 21.23 30.39 3.04
C SER A 4 21.59 31.13 1.74
N VAL A 5 22.75 31.76 1.68
CA VAL A 5 23.16 32.55 0.49
C VAL A 5 23.74 31.65 -0.62
N ASN A 6 24.43 30.56 -0.25
CA ASN A 6 25.09 29.70 -1.24
C ASN A 6 24.12 28.81 -2.03
N PHE A 7 22.95 28.45 -1.46
CA PHE A 7 21.99 27.59 -2.13
C PHE A 7 21.14 28.35 -3.17
N ARG A 8 20.81 29.61 -2.88
CA ARG A 8 20.15 30.50 -3.85
C ARG A 8 21.04 30.80 -5.05
N PHE A 9 22.35 30.90 -4.84
CA PHE A 9 23.30 31.13 -5.91
C PHE A 9 23.48 29.93 -6.82
N VAL A 10 23.52 28.71 -6.27
CA VAL A 10 23.60 27.46 -7.02
C VAL A 10 22.28 27.22 -7.81
N LEU A 11 21.11 27.53 -7.24
CA LEU A 11 19.83 27.37 -7.93
C LEU A 11 19.67 28.39 -9.07
N VAL A 12 20.08 29.63 -8.89
CA VAL A 12 20.06 30.66 -9.92
C VAL A 12 21.10 30.37 -11.02
N CYS A 13 22.28 29.87 -10.64
CA CYS A 13 23.31 29.47 -11.62
C CYS A 13 22.88 28.20 -12.39
N SER A 14 22.20 27.24 -11.76
CA SER A 14 21.69 26.07 -12.48
C SER A 14 20.51 26.45 -13.40
N LEU A 15 19.61 27.32 -12.98
CA LEU A 15 18.55 27.83 -13.86
C LEU A 15 19.11 28.67 -15.04
N SER A 16 20.14 29.49 -14.81
CA SER A 16 20.77 30.27 -15.89
C SER A 16 21.58 29.38 -16.84
N LEU A 17 22.23 28.29 -16.36
CA LEU A 17 22.87 27.30 -17.22
C LEU A 17 21.85 26.52 -18.05
N ILE A 18 20.71 26.14 -17.46
CA ILE A 18 19.60 25.50 -18.16
C ILE A 18 19.04 26.43 -19.24
N PHE A 19 18.87 27.72 -18.93
CA PHE A 19 18.37 28.69 -19.90
C PHE A 19 19.37 28.93 -21.06
N GLN A 20 20.68 28.88 -20.81
CA GLN A 20 21.70 29.00 -21.85
C GLN A 20 21.84 27.77 -22.75
N LEU A 21 21.51 26.56 -22.23
CA LEU A 21 21.46 25.33 -23.04
C LEU A 21 20.27 25.30 -24.02
N PHE A 22 19.23 26.10 -23.75
CA PHE A 22 18.03 26.18 -24.59
C PHE A 22 17.92 27.47 -25.43
N THR A 23 18.86 28.42 -25.31
CA THR A 23 18.91 29.57 -26.23
C THR A 23 19.40 29.11 -27.61
N PRO A 24 18.66 29.36 -28.70
CA PRO A 24 19.12 29.03 -30.03
C PRO A 24 20.29 29.98 -30.39
N THR A 25 21.49 29.43 -30.43
CA THR A 25 22.58 30.12 -31.09
C THR A 25 22.27 30.16 -32.58
N ASN A 26 21.84 31.32 -33.07
CA ASN A 26 21.66 31.59 -34.51
C ASN A 26 23.01 31.47 -35.23
N ARG A 27 23.39 30.25 -35.59
CA ARG A 27 24.28 30.03 -36.75
C ARG A 27 23.34 29.84 -37.94
N LEU A 28 23.27 30.83 -38.81
CA LEU A 28 22.76 30.75 -40.18
C LEU A 28 23.64 29.79 -40.99
N ALA A 29 23.54 28.50 -40.74
CA ALA A 29 23.82 27.43 -41.69
C ALA A 29 22.46 27.03 -42.24
N ALA A 30 22.33 26.83 -43.53
CA ALA A 30 21.11 26.30 -44.14
C ALA A 30 20.85 24.91 -43.54
N GLN A 31 20.11 24.83 -42.44
CA GLN A 31 19.72 23.60 -41.76
C GLN A 31 18.64 23.01 -42.65
N GLU A 32 18.90 21.87 -43.26
CA GLU A 32 17.84 21.07 -43.90
C GLU A 32 16.72 20.88 -42.92
N ARG A 33 15.50 21.36 -43.28
CA ARG A 33 14.34 21.25 -42.41
C ARG A 33 14.00 19.77 -42.27
N LYS A 34 14.20 19.21 -41.10
CA LYS A 34 13.82 17.84 -40.77
C LYS A 34 12.29 17.72 -40.67
N GLY A 35 11.78 16.51 -40.85
CA GLY A 35 10.36 16.23 -40.72
C GLY A 35 10.06 15.29 -39.56
N ASN A 36 8.79 14.97 -39.37
CA ASN A 36 8.29 14.14 -38.27
C ASN A 36 7.35 13.05 -38.79
N ILE A 37 7.13 12.02 -37.95
CA ILE A 37 6.06 11.02 -38.13
C ILE A 37 5.20 11.07 -36.86
N SER A 38 3.89 11.16 -37.04
CA SER A 38 2.87 10.99 -35.99
C SER A 38 1.98 9.83 -36.38
N GLY A 39 1.60 8.99 -35.42
CA GLY A 39 0.70 7.89 -35.75
C GLY A 39 -0.14 7.44 -34.57
N HIS A 40 -1.14 6.64 -34.86
CA HIS A 40 -2.07 6.04 -33.92
C HIS A 40 -2.19 4.54 -34.20
N VAL A 41 -2.11 3.73 -33.13
CA VAL A 41 -2.16 2.26 -33.21
C VAL A 41 -3.43 1.75 -32.58
N THR A 42 -4.22 1.02 -33.38
CA THR A 42 -5.49 0.39 -32.98
C THR A 42 -5.55 -1.07 -33.40
N ASP A 43 -6.49 -1.81 -32.84
CA ASP A 43 -6.91 -3.11 -33.35
C ASP A 43 -8.04 -2.98 -34.40
N ASN A 44 -8.47 -4.13 -34.99
CA ASN A 44 -9.56 -4.18 -35.98
C ASN A 44 -10.92 -3.71 -35.42
N SER A 45 -11.09 -3.73 -34.10
CA SER A 45 -12.33 -3.21 -33.45
C SER A 45 -12.24 -1.70 -33.21
N GLY A 46 -11.06 -1.07 -33.46
CA GLY A 46 -10.72 0.30 -33.14
C GLY A 46 -10.40 0.51 -31.66
N GLY A 47 -10.10 -0.59 -30.94
CA GLY A 47 -9.52 -0.54 -29.60
C GLY A 47 -8.09 0.01 -29.66
N VAL A 48 -7.76 0.89 -28.74
CA VAL A 48 -6.45 1.53 -28.64
C VAL A 48 -5.40 0.53 -28.13
N LEU A 49 -4.24 0.44 -28.76
CA LEU A 49 -3.15 -0.44 -28.36
C LEU A 49 -2.04 0.34 -27.67
N GLN A 50 -2.12 0.48 -26.35
CA GLN A 50 -1.08 1.10 -25.52
C GLN A 50 0.13 0.17 -25.35
N GLY A 51 1.35 0.72 -25.48
CA GLY A 51 2.57 -0.06 -25.35
C GLY A 51 2.94 -0.85 -26.62
N ALA A 52 2.29 -0.59 -27.75
CA ALA A 52 2.73 -1.11 -29.03
C ALA A 52 4.15 -0.61 -29.31
N GLU A 53 5.08 -1.51 -29.65
CA GLU A 53 6.45 -1.17 -29.95
C GLU A 53 6.57 -0.72 -31.41
N ILE A 54 6.91 0.54 -31.60
CA ILE A 54 7.09 1.19 -32.90
C ILE A 54 8.59 1.26 -33.19
N GLU A 55 9.04 0.60 -34.24
CA GLU A 55 10.44 0.61 -34.67
C GLU A 55 10.58 1.32 -36.02
N LEU A 56 11.51 2.26 -36.11
CA LEU A 56 11.93 2.86 -37.37
C LEU A 56 13.21 2.15 -37.83
N GLN A 57 13.08 1.20 -38.76
CA GLN A 57 14.12 0.23 -39.09
C GLN A 57 15.45 0.85 -39.53
N GLN A 58 15.40 1.96 -40.30
CA GLN A 58 16.63 2.62 -40.85
C GLN A 58 17.36 3.49 -39.83
N LYS A 59 16.75 3.82 -38.69
CA LYS A 59 17.34 4.69 -37.66
C LYS A 59 17.52 4.01 -36.30
N ASN A 60 17.16 2.76 -36.16
CA ASN A 60 17.18 2.01 -34.89
C ASN A 60 16.46 2.77 -33.74
N VAL A 61 15.36 3.42 -34.06
CA VAL A 61 14.52 4.10 -33.09
C VAL A 61 13.41 3.15 -32.69
N SER A 62 13.28 2.84 -31.41
CA SER A 62 12.14 2.09 -30.85
C SER A 62 11.48 2.94 -29.77
N LEU A 63 10.14 3.03 -29.81
CA LEU A 63 9.33 3.72 -28.80
C LEU A 63 7.96 3.07 -28.65
N PRO A 64 7.37 3.08 -27.46
CA PRO A 64 6.00 2.58 -27.26
C PRO A 64 4.97 3.62 -27.63
N SER A 65 3.79 3.16 -28.02
CA SER A 65 2.57 3.97 -28.09
C SER A 65 2.12 4.38 -26.68
N ASN A 66 1.57 5.58 -26.55
CA ASN A 66 1.04 6.10 -25.28
C ASN A 66 -0.34 5.50 -24.93
N GLY A 67 -0.95 5.92 -23.79
CA GLY A 67 -2.26 5.45 -23.33
C GLY A 67 -3.42 5.70 -24.29
N ARG A 68 -3.18 6.38 -25.40
CA ARG A 68 -4.14 6.62 -26.48
C ARG A 68 -3.72 5.96 -27.80
N GLY A 69 -2.71 5.06 -27.75
CA GLY A 69 -2.17 4.43 -28.96
C GLY A 69 -1.33 5.35 -29.83
N GLU A 70 -1.10 6.59 -29.40
CA GLU A 70 -0.38 7.57 -30.19
C GLU A 70 1.13 7.43 -30.02
N PHE A 71 1.86 7.69 -31.09
CA PHE A 71 3.30 7.83 -31.08
C PHE A 71 3.77 9.01 -31.93
N PHE A 72 4.96 9.51 -31.62
CA PHE A 72 5.53 10.63 -32.31
C PHE A 72 7.04 10.45 -32.47
N ILE A 73 7.53 10.43 -33.73
CA ILE A 73 8.94 10.36 -34.09
C ILE A 73 9.34 11.67 -34.75
N ASN A 74 10.19 12.41 -34.12
CA ASN A 74 10.65 13.70 -34.60
C ASN A 74 12.10 13.65 -35.08
N ASP A 75 12.56 14.76 -35.68
CA ASP A 75 13.98 14.97 -36.09
C ASP A 75 14.45 13.99 -37.17
N LEU A 76 13.59 13.64 -38.12
CA LEU A 76 13.89 12.74 -39.22
C LEU A 76 14.35 13.53 -40.43
N GLU A 77 15.42 13.09 -41.07
CA GLU A 77 15.86 13.61 -42.37
C GLU A 77 14.76 13.30 -43.42
N PRO A 78 14.55 14.19 -44.41
CA PRO A 78 13.63 13.88 -45.50
C PRO A 78 14.06 12.60 -46.22
N GLY A 79 13.13 11.70 -46.46
CA GLY A 79 13.40 10.39 -47.05
C GLY A 79 12.33 9.35 -46.80
N SER A 80 12.54 8.16 -47.32
CA SER A 80 11.64 7.01 -47.13
C SER A 80 12.15 6.14 -46.00
N TYR A 81 11.22 5.82 -45.04
CA TYR A 81 11.49 4.99 -43.88
C TYR A 81 10.51 3.83 -43.85
N THR A 82 10.87 2.74 -43.18
CA THR A 82 9.93 1.65 -42.86
C THR A 82 9.62 1.68 -41.36
N ILE A 83 8.36 1.83 -41.04
CA ILE A 83 7.85 1.68 -39.69
C ILE A 83 7.38 0.24 -39.53
N ALA A 84 7.90 -0.43 -38.50
CA ALA A 84 7.42 -1.72 -38.03
C ALA A 84 6.72 -1.52 -36.67
N VAL A 85 5.55 -2.13 -36.53
CA VAL A 85 4.77 -2.07 -35.27
C VAL A 85 4.48 -3.49 -34.82
N THR A 86 4.83 -3.78 -33.55
CA THR A 86 4.59 -5.08 -32.92
C THR A 86 3.83 -4.95 -31.61
N TYR A 87 2.92 -5.86 -31.39
CA TYR A 87 2.14 -6.00 -30.17
C TYR A 87 1.96 -7.49 -29.88
N VAL A 88 2.21 -7.92 -28.62
CA VAL A 88 2.09 -9.35 -28.27
C VAL A 88 0.65 -9.81 -28.46
N GLY A 89 0.45 -10.90 -29.19
CA GLY A 89 -0.87 -11.41 -29.56
C GLY A 89 -1.40 -10.91 -30.91
N PHE A 90 -0.68 -10.02 -31.59
CA PHE A 90 -1.06 -9.47 -32.90
C PHE A 90 0.01 -9.74 -33.96
N LYS A 91 -0.40 -9.78 -35.22
CA LYS A 91 0.52 -9.89 -36.34
C LYS A 91 1.40 -8.66 -36.43
N PRO A 92 2.72 -8.82 -36.65
CA PRO A 92 3.59 -7.68 -36.92
C PRO A 92 3.10 -6.92 -38.16
N PHE A 93 3.14 -5.59 -38.07
CA PHE A 93 2.76 -4.69 -39.16
C PHE A 93 3.98 -3.91 -39.62
N ALA A 94 4.15 -3.72 -40.91
CA ALA A 94 5.19 -2.88 -41.45
C ALA A 94 4.68 -2.10 -42.67
N MET A 95 5.05 -0.80 -42.74
CA MET A 95 4.71 0.06 -43.87
C MET A 95 5.81 1.06 -44.19
N PRO A 96 6.01 1.42 -45.46
CA PRO A 96 6.85 2.53 -45.85
C PRO A 96 6.19 3.87 -45.53
N VAL A 97 6.96 4.86 -45.02
CA VAL A 97 6.51 6.21 -44.74
C VAL A 97 7.52 7.21 -45.33
N THR A 98 7.03 8.17 -46.09
CA THR A 98 7.86 9.23 -46.65
C THR A 98 7.81 10.46 -45.74
N VAL A 99 8.94 10.90 -45.28
CA VAL A 99 9.14 12.10 -44.48
C VAL A 99 9.55 13.27 -45.41
N VAL A 100 8.79 14.36 -45.35
CA VAL A 100 9.05 15.59 -46.11
C VAL A 100 9.57 16.67 -45.13
N ALA A 101 10.52 17.47 -45.63
CA ALA A 101 11.14 18.54 -44.86
C ALA A 101 10.08 19.51 -44.25
N GLY A 102 10.12 19.69 -42.93
CA GLY A 102 9.26 20.62 -42.21
C GLY A 102 7.79 20.14 -42.05
N GLN A 103 7.46 18.91 -42.48
CA GLN A 103 6.12 18.36 -42.38
C GLN A 103 6.06 17.19 -41.39
N THR A 104 4.86 16.88 -40.90
CA THR A 104 4.56 15.69 -40.11
C THR A 104 3.76 14.72 -40.98
N ALA A 105 4.30 13.52 -41.20
CA ALA A 105 3.58 12.40 -41.81
C ALA A 105 2.66 11.75 -40.77
N ASN A 106 1.37 11.83 -40.99
CA ASN A 106 0.37 11.19 -40.12
C ASN A 106 0.02 9.81 -40.65
N ILE A 107 0.06 8.79 -39.79
CA ILE A 107 -0.22 7.39 -40.14
C ILE A 107 -1.19 6.77 -39.13
N GLU A 108 -2.11 5.94 -39.66
CA GLU A 108 -2.98 5.09 -38.86
C GLU A 108 -2.50 3.64 -39.01
N VAL A 109 -2.29 2.98 -37.92
CA VAL A 109 -1.83 1.57 -37.87
C VAL A 109 -2.94 0.75 -37.23
N THR A 110 -3.49 -0.20 -37.98
CA THR A 110 -4.43 -1.18 -37.46
C THR A 110 -3.77 -2.56 -37.43
N LEU A 111 -3.63 -3.12 -36.23
CA LEU A 111 -3.05 -4.46 -36.06
C LEU A 111 -4.13 -5.53 -36.11
N GLU A 112 -3.84 -6.64 -36.79
CA GLU A 112 -4.68 -7.83 -36.83
C GLU A 112 -4.24 -8.83 -35.77
N VAL A 113 -5.18 -9.50 -35.13
CA VAL A 113 -4.91 -10.62 -34.22
C VAL A 113 -4.18 -11.74 -34.95
N GLU A 114 -3.16 -12.34 -34.33
CA GLU A 114 -2.26 -13.30 -34.96
C GLU A 114 -2.97 -14.62 -35.44
N SER A 115 -4.08 -14.98 -34.78
CA SER A 115 -4.84 -16.21 -35.09
C SER A 115 -6.33 -16.02 -34.91
N GLN A 116 -7.16 -16.67 -35.79
CA GLN A 116 -8.62 -16.73 -35.65
C GLN A 116 -9.08 -17.34 -34.30
N ASN A 117 -8.23 -18.17 -33.66
CA ASN A 117 -8.53 -18.77 -32.37
C ASN A 117 -8.31 -17.77 -31.19
N LEU A 118 -7.80 -16.56 -31.46
CA LEU A 118 -7.65 -15.48 -30.53
C LEU A 118 -8.84 -14.50 -30.44
N GLU A 119 -10.03 -14.89 -30.93
CA GLU A 119 -11.27 -14.11 -30.69
C GLU A 119 -11.45 -13.78 -29.20
N VAL A 120 -10.97 -14.65 -28.31
CA VAL A 120 -10.97 -14.43 -26.86
C VAL A 120 -10.18 -13.18 -26.48
N LEU A 121 -9.07 -12.89 -27.17
CA LEU A 121 -8.22 -11.73 -26.87
C LEU A 121 -8.90 -10.39 -27.17
N VAL A 122 -9.77 -10.37 -28.19
CA VAL A 122 -10.49 -9.15 -28.62
C VAL A 122 -11.85 -9.01 -27.94
N THR A 123 -12.46 -10.13 -27.50
CA THR A 123 -13.82 -10.14 -26.97
C THR A 123 -13.91 -10.21 -25.44
N ALA A 124 -12.84 -10.64 -24.76
CA ALA A 124 -12.80 -10.72 -23.29
C ALA A 124 -12.00 -9.53 -22.71
N GLU A 125 -12.67 -8.65 -22.00
CA GLU A 125 -12.06 -7.45 -21.38
C GLU A 125 -10.75 -7.77 -20.63
N ARG A 126 -10.75 -8.83 -19.83
CA ARG A 126 -9.58 -9.25 -19.06
C ARG A 126 -8.38 -9.63 -19.95
N ALA A 127 -8.62 -10.43 -21.00
CA ALA A 127 -7.55 -10.87 -21.90
C ALA A 127 -6.92 -9.68 -22.64
N TYR A 128 -7.73 -8.69 -22.99
CA TYR A 128 -7.27 -7.43 -23.58
C TYR A 128 -6.39 -6.65 -22.59
N GLY A 129 -6.83 -6.51 -21.32
CA GLY A 129 -6.05 -5.87 -20.26
C GLY A 129 -4.73 -6.59 -19.99
N GLU A 130 -4.70 -7.92 -19.95
CA GLU A 130 -3.46 -8.69 -19.81
C GLU A 130 -2.50 -8.46 -20.98
N ALA A 131 -3.01 -8.36 -22.22
CA ALA A 131 -2.18 -8.03 -23.39
C ALA A 131 -1.58 -6.61 -23.29
N GLU A 132 -2.37 -5.64 -22.86
CA GLU A 132 -1.88 -4.28 -22.58
C GLU A 132 -0.77 -4.30 -21.53
N ALA A 133 -0.97 -4.97 -20.39
CA ALA A 133 0.02 -5.10 -19.35
C ALA A 133 1.34 -5.64 -19.88
N VAL A 134 1.32 -6.79 -20.55
CA VAL A 134 2.50 -7.46 -21.11
C VAL A 134 3.25 -6.54 -22.09
N ASN A 135 2.54 -5.79 -22.93
CA ASN A 135 3.20 -4.88 -23.89
C ASN A 135 3.81 -3.65 -23.22
N ARG A 136 3.15 -3.09 -22.21
CA ARG A 136 3.70 -1.98 -21.42
C ARG A 136 4.96 -2.42 -20.65
N GLU A 137 4.94 -3.60 -20.04
CA GLU A 137 6.10 -4.20 -19.36
C GLU A 137 7.25 -4.46 -20.33
N ARG A 138 6.97 -5.03 -21.53
CA ARG A 138 7.95 -5.30 -22.57
C ARG A 138 8.67 -4.03 -23.02
N SER A 139 7.96 -2.93 -23.18
CA SER A 139 8.48 -1.67 -23.69
C SER A 139 9.17 -0.80 -22.63
N ALA A 140 8.93 -1.07 -21.34
CA ALA A 140 9.51 -0.29 -20.25
C ALA A 140 11.04 -0.32 -20.22
N ASP A 141 11.65 0.74 -19.70
CA ASP A 141 13.09 0.85 -19.54
C ASP A 141 13.62 0.25 -18.23
N ASN A 142 12.75 0.10 -17.24
CA ASN A 142 12.99 -0.51 -15.93
C ASN A 142 12.24 -1.84 -15.81
N ILE A 143 12.31 -2.48 -14.63
CA ILE A 143 11.49 -3.64 -14.31
C ILE A 143 10.14 -3.13 -13.78
N LEU A 144 9.17 -3.15 -14.67
CA LEU A 144 7.79 -2.69 -14.46
C LEU A 144 6.84 -3.87 -14.43
N GLN A 145 5.83 -3.82 -13.56
CA GLN A 145 4.63 -4.65 -13.60
C GLN A 145 3.39 -3.77 -13.69
N VAL A 146 2.45 -4.15 -14.52
CA VAL A 146 1.22 -3.40 -14.79
C VAL A 146 -0.01 -4.25 -14.47
N LEU A 147 -0.96 -3.67 -13.76
CA LEU A 147 -2.25 -4.27 -13.45
C LEU A 147 -3.36 -3.34 -13.97
N PRO A 148 -3.87 -3.56 -15.19
CA PRO A 148 -4.95 -2.74 -15.76
C PRO A 148 -6.29 -2.97 -15.06
N ALA A 149 -7.22 -2.02 -15.21
CA ALA A 149 -8.54 -2.06 -14.60
C ALA A 149 -9.33 -3.34 -14.92
N ASP A 150 -9.21 -3.88 -16.14
CA ASP A 150 -9.92 -5.09 -16.54
C ASP A 150 -9.43 -6.33 -15.80
N VAL A 151 -8.12 -6.40 -15.51
CA VAL A 151 -7.52 -7.45 -14.69
C VAL A 151 -7.87 -7.24 -13.21
N LEU A 152 -7.85 -5.99 -12.73
CA LEU A 152 -8.29 -5.61 -11.38
C LEU A 152 -9.71 -6.11 -11.10
N ARG A 153 -10.64 -5.89 -12.03
CA ARG A 153 -12.06 -6.29 -11.91
C ARG A 153 -12.33 -7.79 -12.12
N SER A 154 -11.35 -8.55 -12.56
CA SER A 154 -11.51 -9.98 -12.87
C SER A 154 -11.50 -10.90 -11.66
N LEU A 155 -11.04 -10.44 -10.50
CA LEU A 155 -11.14 -11.11 -9.22
C LEU A 155 -11.75 -10.14 -8.19
N PRO A 156 -12.45 -10.66 -7.19
CA PRO A 156 -12.99 -9.81 -6.15
C PRO A 156 -11.84 -9.17 -5.36
N ASN A 157 -11.90 -7.87 -5.22
CA ASN A 157 -10.93 -7.11 -4.45
C ASN A 157 -11.70 -6.16 -3.54
N ALA A 158 -11.59 -6.35 -2.25
CA ALA A 158 -12.24 -5.47 -1.29
C ALA A 158 -11.71 -4.03 -1.40
N ASN A 159 -10.42 -3.89 -1.77
CA ASN A 159 -9.73 -2.61 -1.87
C ASN A 159 -8.50 -2.71 -2.80
N MET A 160 -7.76 -1.62 -2.92
CA MET A 160 -6.56 -1.55 -3.77
C MET A 160 -5.43 -2.47 -3.29
N ALA A 161 -5.22 -2.65 -1.98
CA ALA A 161 -4.15 -3.51 -1.47
C ALA A 161 -4.38 -4.99 -1.86
N ASP A 162 -5.60 -5.50 -1.70
CA ASP A 162 -5.95 -6.88 -2.07
C ASP A 162 -5.70 -7.17 -3.56
N ALA A 163 -5.97 -6.17 -4.41
CA ALA A 163 -5.69 -6.26 -5.83
C ALA A 163 -4.20 -6.44 -6.14
N LEU A 164 -3.35 -5.70 -5.44
CA LEU A 164 -1.89 -5.73 -5.63
C LEU A 164 -1.24 -7.02 -5.15
N GLY A 165 -1.77 -7.66 -4.11
CA GLY A 165 -1.24 -8.91 -3.55
C GLY A 165 -1.21 -10.09 -4.52
N ARG A 166 -1.80 -9.95 -5.72
CA ARG A 166 -1.83 -10.98 -6.77
C ARG A 166 -0.66 -10.89 -7.76
N LEU A 167 0.14 -9.84 -7.66
CA LEU A 167 1.30 -9.63 -8.53
C LEU A 167 2.54 -10.41 -8.03
N PRO A 168 3.46 -10.79 -8.93
CA PRO A 168 4.68 -11.52 -8.57
C PRO A 168 5.53 -10.76 -7.52
N SER A 169 5.90 -11.47 -6.44
CA SER A 169 6.71 -10.92 -5.34
C SER A 169 6.11 -9.67 -4.67
N VAL A 170 4.80 -9.54 -4.74
CA VAL A 170 4.03 -8.56 -3.99
C VAL A 170 3.21 -9.30 -2.95
N THR A 171 3.32 -8.88 -1.70
CA THR A 171 2.52 -9.38 -0.59
C THR A 171 1.80 -8.22 0.07
N ILE A 172 0.83 -8.52 0.89
CA ILE A 172 0.06 -7.50 1.59
C ILE A 172 0.07 -7.77 3.08
N GLU A 173 0.24 -6.72 3.84
CA GLU A 173 -0.07 -6.73 5.26
C GLU A 173 -1.56 -6.52 5.43
N ARG A 174 -2.21 -7.39 6.21
CA ARG A 174 -3.65 -7.37 6.43
C ARG A 174 -3.98 -6.71 7.76
N ASP A 175 -5.16 -6.12 7.81
CA ASP A 175 -5.76 -5.57 9.02
C ASP A 175 -7.27 -5.88 8.99
N GLU A 176 -7.72 -6.62 9.98
CA GLU A 176 -9.13 -7.00 10.10
C GLU A 176 -9.68 -7.68 8.83
N GLY A 177 -8.90 -8.59 8.26
CA GLY A 177 -9.27 -9.41 7.11
C GLY A 177 -9.19 -8.73 5.74
N GLU A 178 -8.81 -7.46 5.66
CA GLU A 178 -8.56 -6.76 4.41
C GLU A 178 -7.07 -6.41 4.25
N GLY A 179 -6.61 -6.35 3.00
CA GLY A 179 -5.28 -5.84 2.71
C GLY A 179 -5.19 -4.36 3.07
N LYS A 180 -4.16 -3.96 3.79
CA LYS A 180 -3.92 -2.60 4.25
C LYS A 180 -2.72 -1.95 3.57
N TYR A 181 -1.58 -2.63 3.61
CA TYR A 181 -0.33 -2.12 3.05
C TYR A 181 0.26 -3.10 2.04
N VAL A 182 0.97 -2.56 1.06
CA VAL A 182 1.72 -3.34 0.08
C VAL A 182 3.16 -3.54 0.53
N GLN A 183 3.66 -4.75 0.29
CA GLN A 183 5.05 -5.16 0.50
C GLN A 183 5.61 -5.68 -0.82
N ILE A 184 6.76 -5.20 -1.23
CA ILE A 184 7.39 -5.58 -2.50
C ILE A 184 8.68 -6.34 -2.19
N ARG A 185 8.83 -7.57 -2.71
CA ARG A 185 10.03 -8.40 -2.54
C ARG A 185 10.40 -8.64 -1.07
N GLY A 186 9.40 -8.80 -0.20
CA GLY A 186 9.58 -9.08 1.22
C GLY A 186 10.21 -7.93 2.01
N THR A 187 10.07 -6.69 1.55
CA THR A 187 10.44 -5.49 2.31
C THR A 187 9.26 -4.99 3.13
N GLU A 188 9.54 -4.29 4.23
CA GLU A 188 8.50 -3.62 5.01
C GLU A 188 7.71 -2.61 4.17
N PRO A 189 6.41 -2.38 4.47
CA PRO A 189 5.57 -1.44 3.73
C PRO A 189 6.15 -0.02 3.64
N ARG A 190 6.83 0.46 4.68
CA ARG A 190 7.46 1.80 4.72
C ARG A 190 8.62 1.95 3.71
N LEU A 191 9.15 0.84 3.19
CA LEU A 191 10.20 0.80 2.16
C LEU A 191 9.62 0.78 0.74
N ALA A 192 8.30 0.86 0.58
CA ALA A 192 7.61 1.00 -0.70
C ALA A 192 7.04 2.42 -0.84
N ASN A 193 7.32 3.08 -1.96
CA ASN A 193 6.72 4.38 -2.29
C ASN A 193 5.37 4.18 -2.99
N VAL A 194 4.37 4.99 -2.65
CA VAL A 194 3.08 4.98 -3.34
C VAL A 194 2.76 6.38 -3.86
N THR A 195 2.39 6.45 -5.12
CA THR A 195 2.02 7.69 -5.81
C THR A 195 0.66 7.54 -6.50
N ILE A 196 -0.02 8.66 -6.73
CA ILE A 196 -1.19 8.76 -7.58
C ILE A 196 -0.83 9.67 -8.74
N ASP A 197 -0.81 9.15 -9.97
CA ASP A 197 -0.35 9.87 -11.17
C ASP A 197 1.05 10.53 -10.99
N GLY A 198 1.97 9.88 -10.26
CA GLY A 198 3.29 10.40 -9.93
C GLY A 198 3.35 11.40 -8.77
N VAL A 199 2.21 11.75 -8.17
CA VAL A 199 2.13 12.61 -7.00
C VAL A 199 2.35 11.79 -5.72
N ASN A 200 3.31 12.19 -4.89
CA ASN A 200 3.51 11.54 -3.58
C ASN A 200 2.29 11.72 -2.70
N THR A 201 1.63 10.63 -2.43
CA THR A 201 0.43 10.60 -1.61
C THR A 201 0.83 10.52 -0.14
N PRO A 202 0.33 11.40 0.74
CA PRO A 202 0.62 11.34 2.16
C PRO A 202 -0.15 10.23 2.87
N SER A 203 0.45 9.65 3.94
CA SER A 203 -0.24 8.71 4.81
C SER A 203 -1.28 9.43 5.69
N PRO A 204 -2.52 8.92 5.79
CA PRO A 204 -3.50 9.47 6.74
C PRO A 204 -3.17 9.14 8.20
N GLU A 205 -2.45 8.05 8.47
CA GLU A 205 -2.11 7.62 9.82
C GLU A 205 -1.00 8.48 10.42
N SER A 206 -1.06 8.70 11.74
CA SER A 206 -0.23 9.68 12.43
C SER A 206 1.27 9.35 12.38
N GLY A 207 1.64 8.14 12.73
CA GLY A 207 3.02 7.74 13.02
C GLY A 207 3.86 7.37 11.81
N VAL A 208 3.26 7.08 10.64
CA VAL A 208 3.88 6.33 9.55
C VAL A 208 3.86 7.07 8.22
N ARG A 209 4.73 6.64 7.28
CA ARG A 209 4.79 7.15 5.90
C ARG A 209 4.03 6.28 4.92
N GLN A 210 3.91 4.97 5.18
CA GLN A 210 3.21 4.06 4.28
C GLN A 210 1.74 4.44 4.13
N ILE A 211 1.24 4.29 2.91
CA ILE A 211 -0.13 4.67 2.57
C ILE A 211 -1.07 3.52 2.84
N LYS A 212 -2.17 3.83 3.53
CA LYS A 212 -3.28 2.94 3.79
C LYS A 212 -4.08 2.72 2.50
N LEU A 213 -3.73 1.65 1.74
CA LEU A 213 -4.34 1.36 0.44
C LEU A 213 -5.75 0.79 0.55
N ASP A 214 -6.15 0.27 1.71
CA ASP A 214 -7.55 -0.11 1.97
C ASP A 214 -8.51 1.09 2.01
N ALA A 215 -7.99 2.31 2.15
CA ALA A 215 -8.80 3.52 2.02
C ALA A 215 -9.14 3.87 0.57
N ILE A 216 -8.49 3.24 -0.43
CA ILE A 216 -8.65 3.58 -1.86
C ILE A 216 -9.44 2.47 -2.57
N PRO A 217 -10.65 2.75 -3.09
CA PRO A 217 -11.38 1.80 -3.91
C PRO A 217 -10.64 1.44 -5.20
N ALA A 218 -10.62 0.16 -5.57
CA ALA A 218 -9.93 -0.30 -6.77
C ALA A 218 -10.56 0.22 -8.07
N ASP A 219 -11.86 0.49 -8.06
CA ASP A 219 -12.64 0.85 -9.24
C ASP A 219 -12.43 2.27 -9.78
N ILE A 220 -11.83 3.18 -8.97
CA ILE A 220 -11.56 4.55 -9.42
C ILE A 220 -10.24 4.70 -10.17
N VAL A 221 -9.46 3.63 -10.29
CA VAL A 221 -8.14 3.59 -10.91
C VAL A 221 -8.22 2.93 -12.29
N GLU A 222 -7.42 3.40 -13.26
CA GLU A 222 -7.29 2.83 -14.60
C GLU A 222 -6.29 1.68 -14.66
N SER A 223 -5.16 1.86 -13.98
CA SER A 223 -4.14 0.82 -13.85
C SER A 223 -3.26 1.08 -12.64
N VAL A 224 -2.59 0.02 -12.19
CA VAL A 224 -1.51 0.13 -11.21
C VAL A 224 -0.20 -0.26 -11.86
N GLU A 225 0.81 0.55 -11.65
CA GLU A 225 2.17 0.34 -12.13
C GLU A 225 3.08 0.08 -10.93
N ILE A 226 3.76 -1.07 -10.89
CA ILE A 226 4.76 -1.36 -9.87
C ILE A 226 6.14 -1.35 -10.50
N ASN A 227 6.91 -0.34 -10.16
CA ASN A 227 8.31 -0.22 -10.55
C ASN A 227 9.16 -0.93 -9.49
N LYS A 228 9.69 -2.11 -9.83
CA LYS A 228 10.56 -2.90 -8.94
C LYS A 228 11.99 -2.37 -8.88
N THR A 229 12.37 -1.52 -9.84
CA THR A 229 13.67 -0.87 -9.93
C THR A 229 13.49 0.63 -10.16
N LEU A 230 14.41 1.43 -9.61
CA LEU A 230 14.35 2.88 -9.65
C LEU A 230 15.20 3.44 -10.78
N GLN A 231 14.76 4.55 -11.37
CA GLN A 231 15.52 5.37 -12.33
C GLN A 231 15.76 6.76 -11.75
N ALA A 232 16.69 7.52 -12.32
CA ALA A 232 17.05 8.84 -11.78
C ALA A 232 15.89 9.86 -11.79
N ASN A 233 14.94 9.72 -12.71
CA ASN A 233 13.75 10.57 -12.80
C ASN A 233 12.61 10.18 -11.84
N MET A 234 12.74 9.05 -11.12
CA MET A 234 11.75 8.58 -10.14
C MET A 234 12.10 9.07 -8.72
N ASP A 235 11.09 9.09 -7.85
CA ASP A 235 11.33 9.31 -6.44
C ASP A 235 12.05 8.09 -5.84
N PRO A 236 13.10 8.32 -5.06
CA PRO A 236 13.94 7.25 -4.53
C PRO A 236 13.41 6.60 -3.26
N ASP A 237 12.27 7.05 -2.72
CA ASP A 237 11.64 6.58 -1.47
C ASP A 237 11.10 5.14 -1.56
N GLY A 238 11.64 4.31 -2.43
CA GLY A 238 11.15 2.97 -2.70
C GLY A 238 12.27 1.93 -2.75
N ILE A 239 12.92 1.62 -1.62
CA ILE A 239 13.91 0.53 -1.55
C ILE A 239 13.30 -0.79 -2.04
N GLY A 240 12.05 -1.10 -1.64
CA GLY A 240 11.31 -2.26 -2.12
C GLY A 240 10.86 -2.11 -3.57
N GLY A 241 10.39 -0.94 -3.93
CA GLY A 241 9.82 -0.57 -5.22
C GLY A 241 8.88 0.63 -5.08
N SER A 242 8.31 1.07 -6.20
CA SER A 242 7.34 2.17 -6.24
C SER A 242 6.04 1.73 -6.90
N VAL A 243 4.93 2.01 -6.27
CA VAL A 243 3.56 1.78 -6.78
C VAL A 243 2.99 3.10 -7.27
N ASN A 244 2.52 3.15 -8.51
CA ASN A 244 1.83 4.30 -9.06
C ASN A 244 0.38 3.93 -9.44
N LEU A 245 -0.58 4.55 -8.80
CA LEU A 245 -2.00 4.42 -9.11
C LEU A 245 -2.32 5.41 -10.23
N VAL A 246 -2.63 4.92 -11.42
CA VAL A 246 -2.95 5.76 -12.58
C VAL A 246 -4.46 5.99 -12.62
N THR A 247 -4.88 7.26 -12.63
CA THR A 247 -6.30 7.62 -12.68
C THR A 247 -6.88 7.48 -14.08
N LYS A 248 -8.20 7.27 -14.17
CA LYS A 248 -8.92 7.16 -15.45
C LYS A 248 -8.90 8.46 -16.23
N THR A 249 -8.76 8.36 -17.55
CA THR A 249 -8.82 9.50 -18.49
C THR A 249 -9.81 9.23 -19.61
N ALA A 250 -10.27 10.29 -20.27
CA ALA A 250 -11.22 10.18 -21.38
C ALA A 250 -10.58 9.48 -22.58
N SER A 251 -11.15 8.35 -22.97
CA SER A 251 -10.75 7.59 -24.16
C SER A 251 -11.29 8.24 -25.47
N GLU A 252 -10.82 7.74 -26.62
CA GLU A 252 -11.28 8.22 -27.93
C GLU A 252 -12.76 7.90 -28.19
N ARG A 253 -13.28 6.85 -27.58
CA ARG A 253 -14.71 6.51 -27.61
C ARG A 253 -15.39 6.99 -26.32
N PRO A 254 -16.66 7.37 -26.38
CA PRO A 254 -17.43 7.64 -25.18
C PRO A 254 -17.42 6.42 -24.25
N THR A 255 -17.26 6.65 -22.97
CA THR A 255 -17.24 5.60 -21.94
C THR A 255 -18.42 5.80 -21.00
N VAL A 256 -19.22 4.76 -20.81
CA VAL A 256 -20.24 4.69 -19.75
C VAL A 256 -20.13 3.30 -19.12
N ASN A 257 -19.72 3.25 -17.87
CA ASN A 257 -19.64 2.02 -17.11
C ASN A 257 -20.38 2.20 -15.79
N LEU A 258 -21.32 1.32 -15.49
CA LEU A 258 -22.06 1.28 -14.24
C LEU A 258 -21.98 -0.13 -13.65
N SER A 259 -21.85 -0.26 -12.35
CA SER A 259 -21.99 -1.55 -11.66
C SER A 259 -22.72 -1.41 -10.33
N GLY A 260 -23.42 -2.47 -9.95
CA GLY A 260 -24.06 -2.59 -8.65
C GLY A 260 -24.05 -4.03 -8.20
N MET A 261 -23.59 -4.27 -6.96
CA MET A 261 -23.50 -5.59 -6.37
C MET A 261 -24.04 -5.58 -4.96
N GLY A 262 -24.61 -6.71 -4.54
CA GLY A 262 -25.04 -6.95 -3.16
C GLY A 262 -24.50 -8.28 -2.66
N GLY A 263 -24.23 -8.37 -1.37
CA GLY A 263 -23.59 -9.56 -0.81
C GLY A 263 -23.90 -9.79 0.66
N TYR A 264 -23.30 -10.86 1.19
CA TYR A 264 -23.54 -11.35 2.53
C TYR A 264 -22.30 -12.06 3.11
N THR A 265 -22.05 -11.81 4.40
CA THR A 265 -21.02 -12.50 5.21
C THR A 265 -21.71 -13.13 6.42
N PRO A 266 -21.59 -14.45 6.66
CA PRO A 266 -22.27 -15.16 7.75
C PRO A 266 -21.52 -15.02 9.10
N ILE A 267 -21.27 -13.81 9.55
CA ILE A 267 -20.63 -13.50 10.82
C ILE A 267 -21.54 -12.57 11.65
N VAL A 268 -21.48 -12.67 12.97
CA VAL A 268 -22.24 -11.81 13.91
C VAL A 268 -23.72 -11.69 13.50
N LYS A 269 -24.38 -12.85 13.33
CA LYS A 269 -25.79 -13.01 12.88
C LYS A 269 -26.07 -12.52 11.45
N GLY A 270 -25.03 -12.46 10.60
CA GLY A 270 -25.16 -12.08 9.21
C GLY A 270 -24.96 -10.59 8.96
N ARG A 271 -24.10 -10.29 7.99
CA ARG A 271 -23.75 -8.92 7.61
C ARG A 271 -23.89 -8.73 6.10
N GLY A 272 -24.53 -7.64 5.70
CA GLY A 272 -24.73 -7.31 4.29
C GLY A 272 -23.52 -6.59 3.67
N LEU A 273 -23.52 -6.52 2.33
CA LEU A 273 -22.54 -5.78 1.54
C LEU A 273 -23.25 -5.13 0.36
N VAL A 274 -22.87 -3.89 0.02
CA VAL A 274 -23.34 -3.17 -1.17
C VAL A 274 -22.14 -2.47 -1.81
N GLU A 275 -21.97 -2.68 -3.13
CA GLU A 275 -20.95 -2.02 -3.94
C GLU A 275 -21.58 -1.37 -5.16
N THR A 276 -21.23 -0.11 -5.45
CA THR A 276 -21.70 0.59 -6.63
C THR A 276 -20.57 1.39 -7.25
N THR A 277 -20.47 1.36 -8.58
CA THR A 277 -19.49 2.18 -9.31
C THR A 277 -20.10 2.80 -10.54
N GLY A 278 -19.60 3.97 -10.92
CA GLY A 278 -20.00 4.64 -12.14
C GLY A 278 -18.87 5.43 -12.76
N THR A 279 -18.73 5.38 -14.09
CA THR A 279 -17.74 6.18 -14.83
C THR A 279 -18.37 6.65 -16.13
N VAL A 280 -18.25 7.96 -16.42
CA VAL A 280 -18.67 8.57 -17.67
C VAL A 280 -17.54 9.44 -18.20
N GLY A 281 -17.20 9.27 -19.47
CA GLY A 281 -16.13 10.04 -20.10
C GLY A 281 -16.36 10.19 -21.61
N GLN A 282 -15.89 11.31 -22.15
CA GLN A 282 -15.99 11.59 -23.57
C GLN A 282 -14.96 12.61 -24.02
N ARG A 283 -14.60 12.56 -25.30
CA ARG A 283 -13.83 13.60 -25.97
C ARG A 283 -14.73 14.49 -26.84
N PHE A 284 -14.46 15.79 -26.83
CA PHE A 284 -15.28 16.84 -27.46
C PHE A 284 -14.51 17.55 -28.56
N GLY A 285 -15.27 18.19 -29.49
CA GLY A 285 -14.78 18.93 -30.63
C GLY A 285 -14.50 18.08 -31.86
N ALA A 286 -14.40 18.67 -33.03
CA ALA A 286 -14.20 17.99 -34.32
C ALA A 286 -12.94 17.12 -34.34
N ASN A 287 -11.88 17.57 -33.67
CA ASN A 287 -10.59 16.87 -33.55
C ASN A 287 -10.41 16.18 -32.19
N LYS A 288 -11.47 15.98 -31.41
CA LYS A 288 -11.46 15.34 -30.09
C LYS A 288 -10.38 15.89 -29.13
N ARG A 289 -10.08 17.20 -29.22
CA ARG A 289 -8.97 17.83 -28.47
C ARG A 289 -9.24 17.98 -26.98
N LEU A 290 -10.49 18.10 -26.55
CA LEU A 290 -10.87 18.21 -25.16
C LEU A 290 -11.43 16.88 -24.67
N GLY A 291 -10.77 16.25 -23.71
CA GLY A 291 -11.25 15.06 -23.01
C GLY A 291 -11.77 15.43 -21.62
N ALA A 292 -12.87 14.86 -21.20
CA ALA A 292 -13.37 14.95 -19.83
C ALA A 292 -13.91 13.59 -19.36
N LEU A 293 -13.58 13.22 -18.12
CA LEU A 293 -14.07 12.01 -17.48
C LEU A 293 -14.35 12.29 -16.01
N ILE A 294 -15.43 11.70 -15.51
CA ILE A 294 -15.75 11.63 -14.10
C ILE A 294 -16.14 10.20 -13.74
N GLY A 295 -15.68 9.72 -12.59
CA GLY A 295 -16.04 8.43 -12.06
C GLY A 295 -16.16 8.46 -10.54
N GLY A 296 -17.00 7.58 -10.00
CA GLY A 296 -17.19 7.44 -8.58
C GLY A 296 -17.46 6.00 -8.19
N SER A 297 -17.19 5.69 -6.93
CA SER A 297 -17.50 4.40 -6.32
C SER A 297 -18.00 4.60 -4.90
N TYR A 298 -18.86 3.70 -4.46
CA TYR A 298 -19.28 3.57 -3.08
C TYR A 298 -19.38 2.10 -2.72
N ASP A 299 -18.76 1.71 -1.61
CA ASP A 299 -18.96 0.42 -0.99
C ASP A 299 -19.36 0.58 0.48
N TRP A 300 -20.26 -0.27 0.92
CA TRP A 300 -20.62 -0.45 2.30
C TRP A 300 -20.55 -1.93 2.64
N ASN A 301 -19.73 -2.30 3.61
CA ASN A 301 -19.50 -3.67 4.00
C ASN A 301 -19.71 -3.84 5.51
N GLY A 302 -20.79 -4.51 5.88
CA GLY A 302 -21.04 -4.92 7.26
C GLY A 302 -20.08 -6.04 7.64
N ARG A 303 -19.34 -5.85 8.72
CA ARG A 303 -18.28 -6.76 9.16
C ARG A 303 -18.47 -7.22 10.60
N GLY A 304 -17.79 -8.30 10.91
CA GLY A 304 -17.59 -8.81 12.25
C GLY A 304 -16.24 -9.51 12.32
N ILE A 305 -15.70 -9.64 13.51
CA ILE A 305 -14.49 -10.40 13.80
C ILE A 305 -14.70 -11.16 15.08
N ASP A 306 -14.41 -12.45 15.06
CA ASP A 306 -14.19 -13.27 16.25
C ASP A 306 -12.68 -13.29 16.49
N ASP A 307 -12.20 -12.63 17.53
CA ASP A 307 -10.76 -12.38 17.77
C ASP A 307 -10.34 -12.83 19.16
N LEU A 308 -9.30 -13.67 19.23
CA LEU A 308 -8.67 -14.11 20.46
C LEU A 308 -7.24 -13.57 20.51
N GLU A 309 -6.91 -12.88 21.61
CA GLU A 309 -5.57 -12.38 21.87
C GLU A 309 -5.07 -12.88 23.24
N PRO A 310 -4.52 -14.08 23.32
CA PRO A 310 -3.90 -14.61 24.53
C PRO A 310 -2.45 -14.13 24.67
N VAL A 311 -1.98 -14.09 25.92
CA VAL A 311 -0.58 -13.88 26.28
C VAL A 311 0.03 -15.23 26.69
N PRO A 312 0.86 -15.88 25.85
CA PRO A 312 1.46 -17.14 26.17
C PRO A 312 2.58 -16.98 27.19
N ASP A 313 2.70 -17.95 28.11
CA ASP A 313 3.74 -18.02 29.12
C ASP A 313 4.11 -19.49 29.45
N LEU A 314 5.06 -19.68 30.35
CA LEU A 314 5.54 -20.95 30.86
C LEU A 314 5.38 -21.02 32.38
N ALA A 315 4.68 -22.04 32.86
CA ALA A 315 4.59 -22.34 34.28
C ALA A 315 5.31 -23.62 34.63
N THR A 316 5.79 -23.75 35.87
CA THR A 316 6.39 -24.99 36.37
C THR A 316 5.32 -25.78 37.12
N VAL A 317 4.92 -26.91 36.58
CA VAL A 317 3.95 -27.83 37.19
C VAL A 317 4.62 -29.20 37.41
N GLY A 318 4.67 -29.65 38.68
CA GLY A 318 5.32 -30.90 39.02
C GLY A 318 6.81 -30.98 38.66
N GLY A 319 7.52 -29.86 38.62
CA GLY A 319 8.94 -29.75 38.23
C GLY A 319 9.20 -29.72 36.71
N GLN A 320 8.15 -29.70 35.88
CA GLN A 320 8.25 -29.57 34.43
C GLN A 320 7.68 -28.23 33.96
N GLN A 321 8.32 -27.60 32.97
CA GLN A 321 7.77 -26.43 32.33
C GLN A 321 6.64 -26.84 31.38
N VAL A 322 5.48 -26.24 31.59
CA VAL A 322 4.30 -26.45 30.77
C VAL A 322 3.87 -25.10 30.17
N ARG A 323 3.38 -25.11 28.94
CA ARG A 323 2.82 -23.94 28.29
C ARG A 323 1.49 -23.59 28.96
N ILE A 324 1.35 -22.32 29.29
CA ILE A 324 0.09 -21.73 29.77
C ILE A 324 -0.24 -20.48 28.94
N PHE A 325 -1.40 -19.89 29.22
CA PHE A 325 -1.70 -18.52 28.84
C PHE A 325 -1.97 -17.71 30.12
N ASP A 326 -1.17 -16.67 30.32
CA ASP A 326 -1.27 -15.76 31.47
C ASP A 326 -2.56 -14.94 31.46
N SER A 327 -2.98 -14.53 30.28
CA SER A 327 -4.22 -13.80 30.05
C SER A 327 -4.78 -14.04 28.65
N MET A 328 -6.00 -13.62 28.42
CA MET A 328 -6.64 -13.63 27.10
C MET A 328 -7.68 -12.52 26.98
N ASP A 329 -7.60 -11.77 25.91
CA ASP A 329 -8.70 -10.95 25.44
C ASP A 329 -9.57 -11.74 24.46
N ILE A 330 -10.87 -11.78 24.71
CA ILE A 330 -11.87 -12.26 23.76
C ILE A 330 -12.59 -11.03 23.23
N ARG A 331 -12.45 -10.77 21.92
CA ARG A 331 -12.87 -9.53 21.30
C ARG A 331 -13.91 -9.78 20.23
N GLU A 332 -15.12 -9.30 20.43
CA GLU A 332 -16.18 -9.37 19.44
C GLU A 332 -16.37 -8.00 18.78
N TYR A 333 -16.36 -7.97 17.46
CA TYR A 333 -16.53 -6.77 16.66
C TYR A 333 -17.83 -6.86 15.86
N ARG A 334 -18.63 -5.81 15.92
CA ARG A 334 -19.81 -5.63 15.10
C ARG A 334 -19.81 -4.24 14.51
N TYR A 335 -19.25 -4.10 13.34
CA TYR A 335 -18.99 -2.81 12.70
C TYR A 335 -19.29 -2.86 11.20
N TYR A 336 -19.14 -1.74 10.53
CA TYR A 336 -19.13 -1.67 9.07
C TYR A 336 -17.96 -0.82 8.59
N ARG A 337 -17.53 -1.08 7.37
CA ARG A 337 -16.64 -0.24 6.58
C ARG A 337 -17.41 0.34 5.42
N SER A 338 -17.25 1.63 5.17
CA SER A 338 -17.74 2.23 3.95
C SER A 338 -16.63 3.03 3.31
N ARG A 339 -16.58 2.99 1.99
CA ARG A 339 -15.66 3.78 1.19
C ARG A 339 -16.43 4.48 0.10
N TRP A 340 -16.08 5.71 -0.16
CA TRP A 340 -16.50 6.37 -1.38
C TRP A 340 -15.30 7.01 -2.04
N GLY A 341 -15.26 6.95 -3.35
CA GLY A 341 -14.18 7.48 -4.15
C GLY A 341 -14.69 8.31 -5.30
N LEU A 342 -13.96 9.34 -5.64
CA LEU A 342 -14.19 10.19 -6.80
C LEU A 342 -12.91 10.29 -7.61
N THR A 343 -13.02 10.13 -8.92
CA THR A 343 -11.94 10.41 -9.87
C THR A 343 -12.46 11.33 -10.96
N GLY A 344 -11.60 12.26 -11.40
CA GLY A 344 -11.94 13.17 -12.48
C GLY A 344 -10.72 13.55 -13.28
N SER A 345 -10.88 13.66 -14.58
CA SER A 345 -9.82 14.14 -15.48
C SER A 345 -10.36 15.06 -16.55
N VAL A 346 -9.59 16.10 -16.83
CA VAL A 346 -9.78 16.95 -18.00
C VAL A 346 -8.44 17.08 -18.70
N ASP A 347 -8.40 16.79 -19.98
CA ASP A 347 -7.21 17.00 -20.78
C ASP A 347 -7.53 17.79 -22.04
N TYR A 348 -6.61 18.68 -22.42
CA TYR A 348 -6.74 19.53 -23.60
C TYR A 348 -5.45 19.45 -24.44
N LYS A 349 -5.62 19.23 -25.75
CA LYS A 349 -4.55 19.20 -26.74
C LYS A 349 -4.55 20.50 -27.57
N PRO A 350 -3.76 21.53 -27.23
CA PRO A 350 -3.60 22.72 -28.05
C PRO A 350 -3.06 22.39 -29.45
N SER A 351 -2.17 21.40 -29.53
CA SER A 351 -1.57 20.86 -30.74
C SER A 351 -1.27 19.37 -30.56
N ASP A 352 -0.90 18.67 -31.63
CA ASP A 352 -0.60 17.24 -31.59
C ASP A 352 0.62 16.91 -30.69
N GLY A 353 1.55 17.85 -30.54
CA GLY A 353 2.69 17.72 -29.64
C GLY A 353 2.48 18.25 -28.22
N SER A 354 1.32 18.78 -27.90
CA SER A 354 1.10 19.45 -26.61
C SER A 354 -0.17 18.94 -25.93
N THR A 355 -0.05 18.61 -24.64
CA THR A 355 -1.19 18.21 -23.81
C THR A 355 -1.12 18.94 -22.47
N LEU A 356 -2.22 19.56 -22.06
CA LEU A 356 -2.44 20.09 -20.72
C LEU A 356 -3.47 19.22 -20.02
N TYR A 357 -3.32 18.98 -18.74
CA TYR A 357 -4.23 18.10 -18.00
C TYR A 357 -4.45 18.53 -16.56
N ILE A 358 -5.65 18.23 -16.07
CA ILE A 358 -6.00 18.27 -14.65
C ILE A 358 -6.50 16.88 -14.29
N ARG A 359 -6.02 16.34 -13.16
CA ARG A 359 -6.46 15.06 -12.61
C ARG A 359 -6.81 15.23 -11.15
N VAL A 360 -7.88 14.59 -10.73
CA VAL A 360 -8.38 14.63 -9.36
C VAL A 360 -8.68 13.22 -8.89
N LEU A 361 -8.25 12.89 -7.70
CA LEU A 361 -8.67 11.70 -6.98
C LEU A 361 -9.01 12.12 -5.55
N TYR A 362 -10.13 11.64 -5.05
CA TYR A 362 -10.50 11.74 -3.64
C TYR A 362 -11.08 10.41 -3.18
N SER A 363 -10.71 9.98 -2.00
CA SER A 363 -11.26 8.79 -1.36
C SER A 363 -11.43 9.04 0.13
N ASP A 364 -12.50 8.50 0.68
CA ASP A 364 -12.87 8.57 2.07
C ASP A 364 -13.27 7.17 2.57
N PHE A 365 -12.66 6.74 3.67
CA PHE A 365 -12.84 5.43 4.27
C PHE A 365 -13.30 5.58 5.71
N HIS A 366 -14.48 5.08 6.00
CA HIS A 366 -15.12 5.15 7.29
C HIS A 366 -15.26 3.77 7.91
N ASN A 367 -14.83 3.62 9.17
CA ASN A 367 -14.92 2.39 9.92
C ASN A 367 -15.66 2.65 11.23
N TYR A 368 -16.90 2.14 11.37
CA TYR A 368 -17.78 2.49 12.48
C TYR A 368 -18.49 1.27 13.08
N GLY A 369 -18.50 1.17 14.41
CA GLY A 369 -19.28 0.15 15.11
C GLY A 369 -18.79 -0.16 16.51
N ASP A 370 -19.45 -1.13 17.15
CA ASP A 370 -19.12 -1.57 18.49
C ASP A 370 -18.01 -2.64 18.47
N ARG A 371 -17.16 -2.60 19.50
CA ARG A 371 -16.23 -3.65 19.90
C ARG A 371 -16.41 -3.93 21.37
N TRP A 372 -16.53 -5.21 21.71
CA TRP A 372 -16.58 -5.67 23.10
C TRP A 372 -15.36 -6.52 23.40
N VAL A 373 -14.71 -6.29 24.53
CA VAL A 373 -13.51 -6.98 24.96
C VAL A 373 -13.74 -7.54 26.34
N TYR A 374 -13.62 -8.86 26.46
CA TYR A 374 -13.55 -9.57 27.73
C TYR A 374 -12.10 -9.94 28.00
N SER A 375 -11.50 -9.34 29.02
CA SER A 375 -10.13 -9.67 29.45
C SER A 375 -10.17 -10.63 30.62
N ILE A 376 -9.50 -11.78 30.49
CA ILE A 376 -9.44 -12.83 31.48
C ILE A 376 -7.97 -13.05 31.84
N ASN A 377 -7.64 -13.03 33.13
CA ASN A 377 -6.30 -13.24 33.64
C ASN A 377 -6.22 -14.56 34.44
N ASP A 378 -5.09 -15.27 34.37
CA ASP A 378 -4.86 -16.46 35.13
C ASP A 378 -4.38 -16.16 36.56
N ASN A 379 -5.11 -16.63 37.55
CA ASN A 379 -4.77 -16.43 38.97
C ASN A 379 -3.90 -17.56 39.55
N LEU A 380 -3.71 -18.68 38.85
CA LEU A 380 -2.97 -19.81 39.37
C LEU A 380 -1.46 -19.67 39.12
N PHE A 381 -1.07 -19.14 37.93
CA PHE A 381 0.30 -19.09 37.48
C PHE A 381 0.83 -17.69 37.18
N GLY A 382 -0.06 -16.72 37.04
CA GLY A 382 0.28 -15.34 36.65
C GLY A 382 -0.10 -14.28 37.69
N ASN A 383 -0.05 -13.02 37.29
CA ASN A 383 -0.46 -11.87 38.08
C ASN A 383 -1.98 -11.69 38.05
N GLY A 384 -2.70 -12.73 38.41
CA GLY A 384 -4.13 -12.78 38.24
C GLY A 384 -4.87 -11.58 38.81
N GLY A 385 -5.67 -10.96 37.98
CA GLY A 385 -6.65 -9.97 38.37
C GLY A 385 -8.07 -10.48 38.07
N PRO A 386 -9.10 -9.79 38.56
CA PRO A 386 -10.45 -10.11 38.17
C PRO A 386 -10.64 -9.91 36.67
N PRO A 387 -11.58 -10.62 36.03
CA PRO A 387 -11.93 -10.38 34.63
C PRO A 387 -12.43 -8.96 34.45
N SER A 388 -12.13 -8.32 33.30
CA SER A 388 -12.63 -7.00 32.99
C SER A 388 -13.44 -6.99 31.69
N PHE A 389 -14.26 -5.97 31.53
CA PHE A 389 -15.08 -5.77 30.35
C PHE A 389 -14.92 -4.36 29.80
N ASN A 390 -14.63 -4.27 28.52
CA ASN A 390 -14.56 -2.99 27.80
C ASN A 390 -15.61 -2.95 26.70
N ALA A 391 -16.50 -1.96 26.75
CA ALA A 391 -17.31 -1.58 25.61
C ALA A 391 -16.66 -0.41 24.89
N GLN A 392 -16.48 -0.53 23.59
CA GLN A 392 -15.77 0.46 22.77
C GLN A 392 -16.59 0.82 21.53
N ILE A 393 -16.38 2.02 21.02
CA ILE A 393 -16.85 2.40 19.69
C ILE A 393 -15.67 2.67 18.77
N ARG A 394 -15.78 2.17 17.54
CA ARG A 394 -14.80 2.42 16.46
C ARG A 394 -15.33 3.55 15.60
N ARG A 395 -14.52 4.55 15.32
CA ARG A 395 -14.92 5.71 14.52
C ARG A 395 -13.79 6.29 13.67
N PRO A 396 -12.75 5.51 13.28
CA PRO A 396 -11.71 6.08 12.44
C PRO A 396 -12.27 6.39 11.04
N ASP A 397 -11.93 7.59 10.58
CA ASP A 397 -12.30 8.15 9.29
C ASP A 397 -11.02 8.60 8.60
N TYR A 398 -10.75 8.07 7.41
CA TYR A 398 -9.51 8.29 6.66
C TYR A 398 -9.83 8.89 5.30
N ALA A 399 -9.33 10.07 5.03
CA ALA A 399 -9.46 10.70 3.72
C ALA A 399 -8.10 10.82 3.04
N VAL A 400 -8.09 10.59 1.74
CA VAL A 400 -6.92 10.78 0.86
C VAL A 400 -7.37 11.47 -0.40
N GLY A 401 -6.71 12.56 -0.80
CA GLY A 401 -7.04 13.25 -2.03
C GLY A 401 -5.84 13.92 -2.68
N SER A 402 -5.90 14.04 -4.01
CA SER A 402 -4.89 14.73 -4.80
C SER A 402 -5.51 15.51 -5.95
N ILE A 403 -4.91 16.64 -6.26
CA ILE A 403 -5.15 17.42 -7.47
C ILE A 403 -3.82 17.61 -8.16
N LEU A 404 -3.75 17.24 -9.42
CA LEU A 404 -2.58 17.38 -10.28
C LEU A 404 -2.94 18.24 -11.48
N LEU A 405 -2.18 19.28 -11.70
CA LEU A 405 -2.18 20.11 -12.92
C LEU A 405 -0.84 19.88 -13.63
N GLY A 406 -0.86 19.61 -14.92
CA GLY A 406 0.39 19.40 -15.64
C GLY A 406 0.30 19.67 -17.13
N GLY A 407 1.47 19.63 -17.75
CA GLY A 407 1.61 19.81 -19.19
C GLY A 407 2.79 19.02 -19.75
N LYS A 408 2.61 18.48 -20.95
CA LYS A 408 3.65 17.82 -21.73
C LYS A 408 3.70 18.42 -23.11
N HIS A 409 4.88 18.82 -23.54
CA HIS A 409 5.10 19.51 -24.82
C HIS A 409 6.26 18.84 -25.57
N VAL A 410 5.97 18.29 -26.73
CA VAL A 410 6.95 17.65 -27.61
C VAL A 410 7.18 18.57 -28.78
N LEU A 411 8.44 19.03 -28.92
CA LEU A 411 8.93 19.82 -30.02
C LEU A 411 9.74 18.90 -30.96
N THR A 412 10.37 19.46 -31.98
CA THR A 412 11.09 18.69 -33.02
C THR A 412 12.18 17.76 -32.43
N THR A 413 13.07 18.27 -31.58
CA THR A 413 14.16 17.51 -30.98
C THR A 413 14.15 17.48 -29.47
N THR A 414 13.23 18.21 -28.85
CA THR A 414 13.12 18.40 -27.42
C THR A 414 11.73 18.10 -26.94
N TRP A 415 11.59 17.67 -25.70
CA TRP A 415 10.32 17.68 -25.00
C TRP A 415 10.52 18.27 -23.62
N PHE A 416 9.45 18.82 -23.06
CA PHE A 416 9.41 19.23 -21.67
C PHE A 416 8.08 18.86 -21.04
N ALA A 417 8.13 18.55 -19.75
CA ALA A 417 6.94 18.28 -18.94
C ALA A 417 7.07 19.05 -17.63
N TRP A 418 5.92 19.42 -17.07
CA TRP A 418 5.84 20.08 -15.78
C TRP A 418 4.56 19.66 -15.06
N ASP A 419 4.65 19.59 -13.74
CA ASP A 419 3.55 19.21 -12.87
C ASP A 419 3.54 20.11 -11.62
N ALA A 420 2.34 20.50 -11.20
CA ALA A 420 2.07 21.15 -9.92
C ALA A 420 0.95 20.37 -9.24
N SER A 421 1.14 19.99 -7.99
CA SER A 421 0.17 19.16 -7.29
C SER A 421 0.00 19.52 -5.83
N VAL A 422 -1.21 19.23 -5.35
CA VAL A 422 -1.59 19.28 -3.94
C VAL A 422 -2.13 17.90 -3.59
N ALA A 423 -1.56 17.26 -2.56
CA ALA A 423 -2.09 16.03 -2.00
C ALA A 423 -2.32 16.20 -0.50
N ARG A 424 -3.48 15.74 -0.03
CA ARG A 424 -3.84 15.81 1.38
C ARG A 424 -4.35 14.46 1.85
N SER A 425 -3.97 14.09 3.07
CA SER A 425 -4.58 13.00 3.81
C SER A 425 -4.98 13.44 5.21
N SER A 426 -5.98 12.78 5.78
CA SER A 426 -6.36 13.00 7.18
C SER A 426 -6.93 11.75 7.81
N GLN A 427 -6.78 11.65 9.12
CA GLN A 427 -7.45 10.70 9.99
C GLN A 427 -8.19 11.48 11.08
N VAL A 428 -9.47 11.19 11.25
CA VAL A 428 -10.30 11.68 12.34
C VAL A 428 -10.75 10.47 13.16
N GLY A 429 -10.64 10.55 14.49
CA GLY A 429 -10.95 9.43 15.37
C GLY A 429 -9.91 8.31 15.33
N GLN A 430 -10.09 7.30 16.17
CA GLN A 430 -9.21 6.14 16.31
C GLN A 430 -10.02 4.85 16.54
N VAL A 431 -9.37 3.69 16.39
CA VAL A 431 -9.90 2.43 16.89
C VAL A 431 -9.99 2.51 18.42
N GLY A 432 -11.17 2.24 18.98
CA GLY A 432 -11.40 2.46 20.41
C GLY A 432 -11.48 3.94 20.77
N ASP A 433 -12.00 4.76 19.87
CA ASP A 433 -12.19 6.22 20.00
C ASP A 433 -12.84 6.64 21.32
N ARG A 434 -13.77 5.82 21.79
CA ARG A 434 -14.33 5.92 23.13
C ARG A 434 -14.42 4.54 23.75
N THR A 435 -13.99 4.43 25.01
CA THR A 435 -13.95 3.16 25.74
C THR A 435 -14.57 3.35 27.12
N ALA A 436 -15.55 2.52 27.45
CA ALA A 436 -16.06 2.34 28.80
C ALA A 436 -15.46 1.07 29.39
N SER A 437 -14.61 1.20 30.41
CA SER A 437 -13.97 0.08 31.09
C SER A 437 -14.70 -0.22 32.39
N PHE A 438 -15.09 -1.48 32.57
CA PHE A 438 -15.76 -1.99 33.75
C PHE A 438 -14.89 -3.06 34.40
N ASN A 439 -14.56 -2.86 35.67
CA ASN A 439 -13.74 -3.80 36.43
C ASN A 439 -14.51 -4.16 37.71
N PRO A 440 -14.54 -5.44 38.13
CA PRO A 440 -15.20 -5.81 39.37
C PRO A 440 -14.44 -5.26 40.56
N ASP A 441 -15.13 -4.55 41.44
CA ASP A 441 -14.59 -4.07 42.70
C ASP A 441 -14.57 -5.17 43.73
N GLY A 442 -13.45 -5.32 44.44
CA GLY A 442 -13.35 -6.12 45.66
C GLY A 442 -13.36 -7.64 45.50
N LEU A 443 -13.23 -8.17 44.29
CA LEU A 443 -13.06 -9.61 44.08
C LEU A 443 -11.59 -9.97 44.32
N ALA A 444 -11.27 -10.33 45.55
CA ALA A 444 -9.91 -10.56 46.03
C ALA A 444 -9.21 -11.76 45.40
N SER A 445 -9.91 -12.67 44.77
CA SER A 445 -9.38 -13.76 43.96
C SER A 445 -10.47 -14.22 43.02
N SER A 446 -10.30 -14.01 41.73
CA SER A 446 -11.20 -14.59 40.75
C SER A 446 -11.05 -16.10 40.76
N SER A 447 -12.14 -16.79 40.49
CA SER A 447 -12.15 -18.22 40.19
C SER A 447 -11.54 -18.53 38.82
N CYS A 448 -10.97 -17.52 38.16
CA CYS A 448 -10.35 -17.62 36.85
C CYS A 448 -9.00 -18.33 36.96
N GLN A 449 -8.94 -19.55 36.48
CA GLN A 449 -7.72 -20.35 36.37
C GLN A 449 -7.66 -20.94 34.97
N TYR A 450 -6.48 -20.94 34.36
CA TYR A 450 -6.24 -21.63 33.11
C TYR A 450 -6.49 -23.15 33.26
N ASP A 451 -7.28 -23.72 32.35
CA ASP A 451 -7.65 -25.12 32.41
C ASP A 451 -6.61 -26.01 31.78
N LEU A 452 -5.64 -26.48 32.59
CA LEU A 452 -4.58 -27.40 32.16
C LEU A 452 -5.11 -28.74 31.64
N ALA A 453 -6.31 -29.17 32.06
CA ALA A 453 -6.91 -30.43 31.62
C ALA A 453 -7.49 -30.32 30.20
N ASN A 454 -7.81 -29.12 29.73
CA ASN A 454 -8.40 -28.85 28.41
C ASN A 454 -7.42 -28.27 27.41
N THR A 455 -6.19 -28.76 27.41
CA THR A 455 -5.09 -28.30 26.53
C THR A 455 -5.17 -28.85 25.11
N LYS A 456 -6.26 -29.51 24.73
CA LYS A 456 -6.37 -30.26 23.45
C LYS A 456 -6.30 -29.39 22.20
N SER A 457 -6.65 -28.13 22.30
CA SER A 457 -6.51 -27.19 21.19
C SER A 457 -5.48 -26.11 21.48
N LEU A 458 -4.46 -26.05 20.65
CA LEU A 458 -3.43 -24.99 20.70
C LEU A 458 -4.01 -23.58 20.44
N TYR A 459 -5.19 -23.51 19.81
CA TYR A 459 -5.78 -22.29 19.30
C TYR A 459 -7.09 -21.89 19.99
N LEU A 460 -7.47 -22.62 21.04
CA LEU A 460 -8.69 -22.38 21.81
C LEU A 460 -8.39 -22.47 23.32
N PRO A 461 -7.65 -21.49 23.89
CA PRO A 461 -7.36 -21.46 25.31
C PRO A 461 -8.64 -21.51 26.14
N GLN A 462 -8.67 -22.30 27.21
CA GLN A 462 -9.81 -22.43 28.07
C GLN A 462 -9.44 -22.09 29.52
N TRP A 463 -10.39 -21.50 30.22
CA TRP A 463 -10.34 -21.29 31.66
C TRP A 463 -11.43 -22.12 32.33
N THR A 464 -11.35 -22.20 33.64
CA THR A 464 -12.36 -22.96 34.42
C THR A 464 -13.77 -22.44 34.17
N PRO A 465 -14.82 -23.30 34.20
CA PRO A 465 -16.20 -22.86 34.02
C PRO A 465 -16.64 -21.79 35.01
N ALA A 466 -16.09 -21.78 36.22
CA ALA A 466 -16.35 -20.76 37.22
C ALA A 466 -15.88 -19.37 36.74
N CYS A 467 -14.70 -19.30 36.08
CA CYS A 467 -14.18 -18.07 35.47
C CYS A 467 -15.15 -17.52 34.41
N PHE A 468 -15.59 -18.35 33.47
CA PHE A 468 -16.53 -17.89 32.44
C PHE A 468 -17.86 -17.43 33.03
N THR A 469 -18.36 -18.10 34.11
CA THR A 469 -19.55 -17.63 34.81
C THR A 469 -19.34 -16.26 35.43
N GLU A 470 -18.24 -16.04 36.10
CA GLU A 470 -17.88 -14.76 36.67
C GLU A 470 -17.74 -13.65 35.60
N ALA A 471 -16.98 -13.94 34.52
CA ALA A 471 -16.73 -12.98 33.45
C ALA A 471 -17.98 -12.56 32.67
N TYR A 472 -18.94 -13.48 32.45
CA TYR A 472 -20.02 -13.21 31.51
C TYR A 472 -21.40 -13.08 32.18
N THR A 473 -21.66 -13.67 33.36
CA THR A 473 -22.97 -13.67 33.96
C THR A 473 -23.12 -12.78 35.21
N ASN A 474 -22.00 -12.47 35.89
CA ASN A 474 -22.04 -11.72 37.15
C ASN A 474 -21.82 -10.20 36.93
N GLN A 475 -22.44 -9.63 35.91
CA GLN A 475 -22.24 -8.24 35.51
C GLN A 475 -22.67 -7.19 36.53
N SER A 476 -23.44 -7.55 37.55
CA SER A 476 -23.79 -6.64 38.65
C SER A 476 -22.57 -6.25 39.51
N ASN A 477 -21.47 -7.01 39.42
CA ASN A 477 -20.26 -6.71 40.16
C ASN A 477 -19.22 -5.93 39.33
N PHE A 478 -19.61 -5.44 38.14
CA PHE A 478 -18.77 -4.67 37.25
C PHE A 478 -19.13 -3.17 37.26
N PRO A 479 -18.60 -2.36 38.19
CA PRO A 479 -18.73 -0.92 38.14
C PRO A 479 -17.90 -0.29 37.02
N LEU A 480 -18.34 0.85 36.52
CA LEU A 480 -17.56 1.67 35.61
C LEU A 480 -16.26 2.13 36.32
N HIS A 481 -15.13 1.71 35.77
CA HIS A 481 -13.80 2.05 36.25
C HIS A 481 -13.23 3.28 35.54
N ARG A 482 -13.45 3.39 34.23
CA ARG A 482 -12.95 4.50 33.40
C ARG A 482 -13.84 4.71 32.16
N MET A 483 -14.09 5.98 31.86
CA MET A 483 -14.59 6.40 30.56
C MET A 483 -13.47 7.16 29.83
N GLN A 484 -13.04 6.61 28.72
CA GLN A 484 -12.00 7.19 27.87
C GLN A 484 -12.61 7.79 26.61
N VAL A 485 -12.23 9.02 26.26
CA VAL A 485 -12.69 9.72 25.06
C VAL A 485 -11.49 10.24 24.31
N ASN A 486 -11.21 9.68 23.16
CA ASN A 486 -10.16 10.15 22.26
C ASN A 486 -10.69 11.29 21.37
N HIS A 487 -9.90 12.35 21.29
CA HIS A 487 -10.06 13.45 20.36
C HIS A 487 -8.87 13.45 19.41
N GLY A 488 -9.10 13.40 18.11
CA GLY A 488 -7.94 13.28 17.23
C GLY A 488 -8.21 13.78 15.81
N LEU A 489 -7.27 14.60 15.36
CA LEU A 489 -7.08 14.95 13.96
C LEU A 489 -5.61 14.81 13.63
N THR A 490 -5.30 13.88 12.75
CA THR A 490 -4.01 13.84 12.08
C THR A 490 -4.23 14.26 10.63
N ALA A 491 -3.38 15.12 10.12
CA ALA A 491 -3.43 15.49 8.72
C ALA A 491 -2.03 15.73 8.15
N GLN A 492 -1.91 15.47 6.86
CA GLN A 492 -0.70 15.82 6.11
C GLN A 492 -1.09 16.50 4.80
N LEU A 493 -0.39 17.59 4.48
CA LEU A 493 -0.50 18.32 3.23
C LEU A 493 0.84 18.29 2.51
N ASN A 494 0.85 17.81 1.27
CA ASN A 494 1.99 17.83 0.37
C ASN A 494 1.74 18.85 -0.76
N LEU A 495 2.61 19.83 -0.90
CA LEU A 495 2.69 20.70 -2.07
C LEU A 495 3.90 20.26 -2.88
N GLN A 496 3.72 19.96 -4.16
CA GLN A 496 4.77 19.46 -5.03
C GLN A 496 4.78 20.20 -6.35
N PHE A 497 5.98 20.45 -6.84
CA PHE A 497 6.24 20.94 -8.18
C PHE A 497 7.37 20.13 -8.80
N SER A 498 7.21 19.70 -10.06
CA SER A 498 8.24 19.02 -10.83
C SER A 498 8.32 19.53 -12.24
N GLY A 499 9.49 19.41 -12.85
CA GLY A 499 9.71 19.75 -14.23
C GLY A 499 10.87 18.99 -14.82
N ALA A 500 10.74 18.59 -16.07
CA ALA A 500 11.79 17.88 -16.81
C ALA A 500 11.83 18.36 -18.26
N GLY A 501 13.03 18.37 -18.84
CA GLY A 501 13.26 18.60 -20.26
C GLY A 501 14.21 17.56 -20.81
N ALA A 502 13.98 17.14 -22.05
CA ALA A 502 14.87 16.21 -22.73
C ALA A 502 15.18 16.68 -24.14
N LYS A 503 16.35 16.30 -24.61
CA LYS A 503 16.82 16.61 -25.96
C LYS A 503 17.41 15.36 -26.60
N ARG A 504 16.97 15.07 -27.81
CA ARG A 504 17.58 14.05 -28.67
C ARG A 504 18.86 14.58 -29.32
N TYR A 505 19.84 13.72 -29.43
CA TYR A 505 21.12 13.98 -30.10
C TYR A 505 21.68 12.67 -30.62
N HIS A 506 22.72 12.76 -31.44
CA HIS A 506 23.44 11.59 -31.97
C HIS A 506 24.78 11.42 -31.27
N LEU A 507 25.04 10.23 -30.75
CA LEU A 507 26.31 9.80 -30.24
C LEU A 507 26.95 8.83 -31.27
N GLY A 508 27.72 9.35 -32.18
CA GLY A 508 28.14 8.62 -33.39
C GLY A 508 26.90 8.26 -34.24
N SER A 509 26.70 6.99 -34.53
CA SER A 509 25.54 6.50 -35.30
C SER A 509 24.32 6.18 -34.41
N HIS A 510 24.43 6.36 -33.09
CA HIS A 510 23.39 5.95 -32.15
C HIS A 510 22.51 7.14 -31.72
N LEU A 511 21.21 6.93 -31.73
CA LEU A 511 20.29 7.92 -31.19
C LEU A 511 20.37 7.91 -29.67
N SER A 512 20.52 9.09 -29.10
CA SER A 512 20.62 9.30 -27.66
C SER A 512 19.67 10.39 -27.21
N THR A 513 19.22 10.29 -25.96
CA THR A 513 18.35 11.30 -25.34
C THR A 513 18.91 11.67 -23.98
N ILE A 514 19.26 12.94 -23.79
CA ILE A 514 19.58 13.47 -22.46
C ILE A 514 18.32 14.08 -21.86
N GLU A 515 18.04 13.72 -20.61
CA GLU A 515 16.93 14.24 -19.81
C GLU A 515 17.47 14.88 -18.53
N ILE A 516 17.01 16.08 -18.23
CA ILE A 516 17.35 16.82 -17.01
C ILE A 516 16.04 17.26 -16.37
N GLY A 517 15.93 17.07 -15.07
CA GLY A 517 14.71 17.47 -14.35
C GLY A 517 14.96 17.76 -12.89
N GLY A 518 13.92 18.28 -12.25
CA GLY A 518 13.94 18.62 -10.84
C GLY A 518 12.55 18.50 -10.20
N LYS A 519 12.55 18.38 -8.89
CA LYS A 519 11.35 18.27 -8.06
C LYS A 519 11.54 19.01 -6.75
N PHE A 520 10.50 19.70 -6.34
CA PHE A 520 10.37 20.30 -5.00
C PHE A 520 9.11 19.78 -4.35
N ARG A 521 9.20 19.34 -3.09
CA ARG A 521 8.07 18.92 -2.26
C ARG A 521 8.17 19.58 -0.90
N ASN A 522 7.07 20.17 -0.43
CA ASN A 522 6.90 20.62 0.95
C ASN A 522 5.77 19.79 1.57
N ALA A 523 6.11 18.98 2.55
CA ALA A 523 5.19 18.13 3.29
C ALA A 523 5.06 18.66 4.72
N HIS A 524 3.82 18.92 5.13
CA HIS A 524 3.49 19.32 6.49
C HIS A 524 2.53 18.31 7.11
N LYS A 525 2.99 17.59 8.13
CA LYS A 525 2.21 16.61 8.89
C LYS A 525 2.08 17.08 10.33
N PHE A 526 0.88 16.96 10.87
CA PHE A 526 0.62 17.20 12.27
C PHE A 526 -0.33 16.16 12.85
N ALA A 527 -0.17 15.87 14.11
CA ALA A 527 -1.14 15.15 14.92
C ALA A 527 -1.55 16.05 16.09
N ASN A 528 -2.84 16.35 16.13
CA ASN A 528 -3.48 17.03 17.25
C ASN A 528 -4.46 16.04 17.89
N THR A 529 -3.89 15.13 18.70
CA THR A 529 -4.62 14.03 19.32
C THR A 529 -4.43 14.12 20.83
N PHE A 530 -5.53 13.95 21.56
CA PHE A 530 -5.50 13.88 23.02
C PHE A 530 -6.60 12.94 23.53
N THR A 531 -6.40 12.41 24.71
CA THR A 531 -7.28 11.45 25.33
C THR A 531 -7.74 11.95 26.71
N ASP A 532 -9.04 12.15 26.86
CA ASP A 532 -9.65 12.43 28.14
C ASP A 532 -10.02 11.12 28.84
N ASN A 533 -9.48 10.92 30.04
CA ASN A 533 -9.78 9.81 30.92
C ASN A 533 -10.60 10.32 32.12
N PHE A 534 -11.84 9.84 32.23
CA PHE A 534 -12.72 10.12 33.36
C PHE A 534 -12.75 8.89 34.26
N SER A 535 -12.29 9.00 35.49
CA SER A 535 -12.30 7.94 36.49
C SER A 535 -13.25 8.33 37.64
N PRO A 536 -14.08 7.39 38.17
CA PRO A 536 -14.89 7.65 39.34
C PRO A 536 -14.05 8.17 40.51
N SER A 537 -14.54 9.22 41.17
CA SER A 537 -13.81 9.87 42.30
C SER A 537 -14.05 9.15 43.65
N GLY A 538 -14.85 8.08 43.69
CA GLY A 538 -15.20 7.34 44.90
C GLY A 538 -16.27 8.01 45.80
N THR A 539 -16.84 9.14 45.37
CA THR A 539 -17.84 9.89 46.15
C THR A 539 -19.28 9.58 45.76
N GLY A 540 -19.52 8.89 44.61
CA GLY A 540 -20.85 8.54 44.10
C GLY A 540 -21.05 7.05 43.89
N THR A 541 -22.29 6.65 43.59
CA THR A 541 -22.61 5.28 43.17
C THR A 541 -22.14 5.10 41.71
N PRO A 542 -21.22 4.19 41.41
CA PRO A 542 -20.76 4.00 40.04
C PRO A 542 -21.86 3.37 39.17
N LEU A 543 -21.81 3.64 37.89
CA LEU A 543 -22.63 2.95 36.89
C LEU A 543 -22.21 1.49 36.81
N LEU A 544 -23.20 0.57 36.90
CA LEU A 544 -22.98 -0.88 36.83
C LEU A 544 -23.26 -1.39 35.41
N LEU A 545 -22.46 -2.33 34.92
CA LEU A 545 -22.63 -2.94 33.61
C LEU A 545 -24.02 -3.60 33.44
N SER A 546 -24.55 -4.18 34.51
CA SER A 546 -25.88 -4.82 34.53
C SER A 546 -27.06 -3.86 34.29
N GLN A 547 -26.86 -2.54 34.39
CA GLN A 547 -27.92 -1.54 34.19
C GLN A 547 -28.24 -1.35 32.69
N PHE A 548 -27.35 -1.82 31.79
CA PHE A 548 -27.52 -1.59 30.37
C PHE A 548 -28.18 -2.76 29.65
N PRO A 549 -29.11 -2.48 28.71
CA PRO A 549 -29.79 -3.54 27.98
C PRO A 549 -28.81 -4.27 27.05
N ASN A 550 -29.03 -5.57 26.92
CA ASN A 550 -28.23 -6.40 25.98
C ASN A 550 -28.55 -6.05 24.53
N LYS A 551 -27.53 -5.67 23.75
CA LYS A 551 -27.60 -5.42 22.31
C LYS A 551 -27.30 -6.68 21.51
N LEU A 552 -26.38 -7.49 21.98
CA LEU A 552 -25.87 -8.67 21.27
C LEU A 552 -25.49 -9.78 22.25
N THR A 553 -25.97 -11.00 21.98
CA THR A 553 -25.43 -12.23 22.55
C THR A 553 -24.97 -13.12 21.42
N ASN A 554 -23.74 -13.60 21.47
CA ASN A 554 -23.17 -14.53 20.51
C ASN A 554 -22.87 -15.88 21.16
N ASN A 555 -23.77 -16.86 20.96
CA ASN A 555 -23.60 -18.21 21.48
C ASN A 555 -22.77 -19.12 20.58
N ASN A 556 -22.35 -18.62 19.42
CA ASN A 556 -21.55 -19.34 18.42
C ASN A 556 -20.24 -18.66 18.12
N TYR A 557 -19.70 -17.93 19.08
CA TYR A 557 -18.42 -17.28 18.97
C TYR A 557 -17.31 -18.33 18.78
N TYR A 558 -16.46 -18.11 17.80
CA TYR A 558 -15.39 -19.05 17.41
C TYR A 558 -15.91 -20.46 17.13
N ASP A 559 -17.00 -20.56 16.33
CA ASP A 559 -17.72 -21.82 16.02
C ASP A 559 -18.21 -22.59 17.27
N GLY A 560 -18.65 -21.85 18.29
CA GLY A 560 -19.23 -22.40 19.51
C GLY A 560 -18.22 -22.69 20.62
N ALA A 561 -16.96 -22.36 20.46
CA ALA A 561 -15.92 -22.53 21.49
C ALA A 561 -16.18 -21.64 22.71
N TYR A 562 -16.80 -20.49 22.52
CA TYR A 562 -17.11 -19.52 23.57
C TYR A 562 -18.55 -18.98 23.41
N LYS A 563 -19.09 -18.47 24.51
CA LYS A 563 -20.39 -17.77 24.55
C LYS A 563 -20.12 -16.36 25.03
N LEU A 564 -20.51 -15.34 24.25
CA LEU A 564 -20.33 -13.94 24.59
C LEU A 564 -21.65 -13.24 24.78
N GLY A 565 -21.70 -12.37 25.76
CA GLY A 565 -22.85 -11.54 26.10
C GLY A 565 -23.47 -11.90 27.44
N PRO A 566 -24.31 -10.97 27.94
CA PRO A 566 -24.89 -9.84 27.25
C PRO A 566 -23.85 -8.71 26.94
N ASN A 567 -23.90 -8.21 25.71
CA ASN A 567 -23.06 -7.10 25.25
C ASN A 567 -23.93 -5.84 25.11
N PRO A 568 -23.81 -4.83 25.96
CA PRO A 568 -24.59 -3.60 25.87
C PRO A 568 -24.08 -2.68 24.75
N SER A 569 -24.91 -1.75 24.32
CA SER A 569 -24.49 -0.70 23.38
C SER A 569 -23.55 0.29 24.07
N PHE A 570 -22.39 0.56 23.44
CA PHE A 570 -21.53 1.66 23.91
C PHE A 570 -22.29 2.99 23.98
N THR A 571 -23.17 3.28 23.03
CA THR A 571 -23.95 4.53 22.99
C THR A 571 -24.83 4.68 24.24
N ASP A 572 -25.46 3.61 24.71
CA ASP A 572 -26.32 3.66 25.91
C ASP A 572 -25.49 3.91 27.17
N ILE A 573 -24.31 3.26 27.27
CA ILE A 573 -23.36 3.47 28.36
C ILE A 573 -22.86 4.93 28.36
N TYR A 574 -22.48 5.45 27.20
CA TYR A 574 -21.93 6.80 27.07
C TYR A 574 -22.96 7.87 27.38
N ASN A 575 -24.22 7.69 26.95
CA ASN A 575 -25.30 8.61 27.27
C ASN A 575 -25.62 8.62 28.78
N ALA A 576 -25.60 7.46 29.44
CA ALA A 576 -25.78 7.37 30.88
C ALA A 576 -24.63 8.05 31.64
N PHE A 577 -23.36 7.83 31.19
CA PHE A 577 -22.19 8.53 31.73
C PHE A 577 -22.34 10.06 31.61
N LEU A 578 -22.74 10.56 30.42
CA LEU A 578 -22.93 11.99 30.22
C LEU A 578 -24.04 12.57 31.13
N ALA A 579 -25.12 11.84 31.31
CA ALA A 579 -26.20 12.23 32.18
C ALA A 579 -25.75 12.29 33.65
N ASP A 580 -25.07 11.25 34.14
CA ASP A 580 -24.55 11.21 35.49
C ASP A 580 -23.48 12.29 35.74
N LYS A 581 -22.53 12.47 34.81
CA LYS A 581 -21.51 13.53 34.88
C LYS A 581 -22.12 14.92 34.89
N SER A 582 -23.24 15.14 34.16
CA SER A 582 -23.93 16.43 34.14
C SER A 582 -24.68 16.70 35.47
N ALA A 583 -25.30 15.67 36.04
CA ALA A 583 -26.01 15.78 37.31
C ALA A 583 -25.04 15.86 38.50
N ASN A 584 -23.94 15.17 38.45
CA ASN A 584 -23.00 14.95 39.54
C ASN A 584 -21.56 15.18 39.03
N PRO A 585 -21.11 16.44 38.73
CA PRO A 585 -19.81 16.73 38.12
C PRO A 585 -18.61 16.21 38.95
N ASN A 586 -18.76 16.13 40.25
CA ASN A 586 -17.69 15.71 41.18
C ASN A 586 -17.54 14.18 41.29
N ASN A 587 -18.43 13.41 40.63
CA ASN A 587 -18.31 11.96 40.64
C ASN A 587 -17.14 11.45 39.80
N TYR A 588 -16.54 12.30 38.95
CA TYR A 588 -15.49 11.92 38.03
C TYR A 588 -14.29 12.87 38.11
N SER A 589 -13.11 12.31 38.22
CA SER A 589 -11.83 13.01 38.00
C SER A 589 -11.45 12.95 36.53
N LEU A 590 -10.90 14.02 35.98
CA LEU A 590 -10.43 14.10 34.61
C LEU A 590 -8.91 14.13 34.56
N SER A 591 -8.31 13.27 33.75
CA SER A 591 -6.91 13.34 33.32
C SER A 591 -6.85 13.35 31.80
N THR A 592 -6.10 14.28 31.24
CA THR A 592 -5.96 14.41 29.78
C THR A 592 -4.55 14.05 29.35
N ASP A 593 -4.42 13.06 28.44
CA ASP A 593 -3.14 12.67 27.83
C ASP A 593 -3.00 13.34 26.46
N THR A 594 -1.91 14.08 26.25
CA THR A 594 -1.59 14.81 25.01
C THR A 594 -0.25 14.35 24.40
N SER A 595 0.33 13.25 24.86
CA SER A 595 1.64 12.74 24.46
C SER A 595 1.77 12.39 22.97
N SER A 596 0.64 12.19 22.27
CA SER A 596 0.61 11.83 20.85
C SER A 596 0.65 13.01 19.88
N GLN A 597 0.80 14.24 20.38
CA GLN A 597 0.85 15.45 19.55
C GLN A 597 2.23 15.67 18.94
N PHE A 598 2.27 16.07 17.68
CA PHE A 598 3.50 16.51 17.02
C PHE A 598 3.21 17.39 15.81
N ASN A 599 4.23 18.14 15.38
CA ASN A 599 4.24 18.94 14.16
C ASN A 599 5.54 18.64 13.39
N PHE A 600 5.43 18.24 12.13
CA PHE A 600 6.53 17.76 11.33
C PHE A 600 6.47 18.38 9.93
N ILE A 601 7.51 19.10 9.52
CA ILE A 601 7.67 19.70 8.21
C ILE A 601 8.89 19.10 7.52
N GLU A 602 8.69 18.60 6.31
CA GLU A 602 9.74 18.05 5.46
C GLU A 602 9.77 18.76 4.13
N LYS A 603 10.92 19.33 3.78
CA LYS A 603 11.15 19.96 2.47
C LYS A 603 12.18 19.14 1.70
N VAL A 604 11.78 18.68 0.52
CA VAL A 604 12.60 17.89 -0.38
C VAL A 604 12.89 18.68 -1.63
N SER A 605 14.17 18.80 -2.00
CA SER A 605 14.61 19.39 -3.25
C SER A 605 15.47 18.39 -3.99
N ALA A 606 15.11 18.10 -5.24
CA ALA A 606 15.81 17.11 -6.04
C ALA A 606 16.12 17.63 -7.45
N GLY A 607 17.24 17.17 -7.99
CA GLY A 607 17.62 17.35 -9.39
C GLY A 607 18.24 16.08 -9.94
N TYR A 608 18.03 15.80 -11.21
CA TYR A 608 18.62 14.64 -11.87
C TYR A 608 19.08 14.92 -13.29
N VAL A 609 20.01 14.10 -13.74
CA VAL A 609 20.37 13.98 -15.15
C VAL A 609 20.38 12.50 -15.54
N MET A 610 19.80 12.20 -16.68
CA MET A 610 19.68 10.84 -17.21
C MET A 610 19.94 10.84 -18.71
N ASN A 611 20.60 9.80 -19.20
CA ASN A 611 20.84 9.61 -20.63
C ASN A 611 20.34 8.23 -21.06
N THR A 612 19.63 8.21 -22.18
CA THR A 612 19.20 6.99 -22.87
C THR A 612 19.99 6.87 -24.17
N ILE A 613 20.57 5.69 -24.44
CA ILE A 613 21.31 5.38 -25.67
C ILE A 613 20.72 4.11 -26.27
N ASP A 614 20.31 4.21 -27.54
CA ASP A 614 19.77 3.08 -28.30
C ASP A 614 20.86 2.50 -29.22
N PHE A 615 21.36 1.30 -28.86
CA PHE A 615 22.16 0.46 -29.74
C PHE A 615 21.22 -0.54 -30.45
N LYS A 616 21.71 -1.21 -31.48
CA LYS A 616 20.91 -2.11 -32.32
C LYS A 616 20.13 -3.19 -31.53
N LYS A 617 20.71 -3.75 -30.46
CA LYS A 617 20.11 -4.81 -29.62
C LYS A 617 20.15 -4.49 -28.14
N VAL A 618 20.68 -3.35 -27.77
CA VAL A 618 20.89 -2.96 -26.39
C VAL A 618 20.38 -1.54 -26.21
N ARG A 619 19.52 -1.33 -25.22
CA ARG A 619 19.11 -0.03 -24.75
C ARG A 619 19.71 0.21 -23.37
N LEU A 620 20.48 1.27 -23.23
CA LEU A 620 21.08 1.71 -21.98
C LEU A 620 20.36 2.96 -21.49
N VAL A 621 19.91 2.94 -20.25
CA VAL A 621 19.46 4.13 -19.54
C VAL A 621 20.30 4.29 -18.29
N ALA A 622 20.99 5.40 -18.14
CA ALA A 622 21.83 5.66 -16.98
C ALA A 622 21.67 7.11 -16.50
N GLY A 623 21.69 7.31 -15.21
CA GLY A 623 21.52 8.63 -14.63
C GLY A 623 21.91 8.73 -13.18
N VAL A 624 21.89 9.94 -12.66
CA VAL A 624 22.14 10.24 -11.26
C VAL A 624 21.13 11.29 -10.78
N ARG A 625 20.61 11.06 -9.58
CA ARG A 625 19.74 11.99 -8.87
C ARG A 625 20.44 12.49 -7.61
N PHE A 626 20.30 13.77 -7.33
CA PHE A 626 20.72 14.42 -6.10
C PHE A 626 19.47 14.86 -5.36
N GLU A 627 19.38 14.50 -4.08
CA GLU A 627 18.21 14.83 -3.30
C GLU A 627 18.59 15.35 -1.92
N GLY A 628 18.19 16.58 -1.62
CA GLY A 628 18.34 17.24 -0.34
C GLY A 628 17.02 17.19 0.45
N THR A 629 17.10 16.82 1.73
CA THR A 629 15.98 16.80 2.66
C THR A 629 16.28 17.72 3.83
N ASN A 630 15.33 18.61 4.18
CA ASN A 630 15.35 19.42 5.38
C ASN A 630 14.14 19.07 6.24
N LEU A 631 14.37 18.84 7.52
CA LEU A 631 13.37 18.46 8.51
C LEU A 631 13.27 19.54 9.58
N ASP A 632 12.05 19.93 9.91
CA ASP A 632 11.72 20.80 11.03
C ASP A 632 10.63 20.10 11.86
N THR A 633 10.92 19.78 13.13
CA THR A 633 9.99 19.05 13.99
C THR A 633 9.79 19.80 15.28
N VAL A 634 8.55 19.83 15.75
CA VAL A 634 8.18 20.37 17.06
C VAL A 634 7.39 19.31 17.82
N THR A 635 7.87 18.95 18.99
CA THR A 635 7.28 17.91 19.84
C THR A 635 7.06 18.45 21.24
N PRO A 636 5.87 18.29 21.83
CA PRO A 636 5.63 18.69 23.22
C PRO A 636 6.40 17.79 24.19
N VAL A 637 6.80 18.36 25.32
CA VAL A 637 7.45 17.67 26.45
C VAL A 637 6.53 17.77 27.64
N PHE A 638 6.32 16.65 28.32
CA PHE A 638 5.47 16.53 29.51
C PHE A 638 6.26 15.99 30.69
N ASP A 639 5.84 16.35 31.92
CA ASP A 639 6.30 15.68 33.13
C ASP A 639 5.52 14.36 33.38
N ALA A 640 5.81 13.66 34.50
CA ALA A 640 5.16 12.40 34.85
C ALA A 640 3.67 12.57 35.18
N ASP A 641 3.28 13.75 35.57
CA ASP A 641 1.89 14.09 35.89
C ASP A 641 1.12 14.60 34.67
N ASN A 642 1.72 14.43 33.46
CA ASN A 642 1.24 14.94 32.17
C ASN A 642 1.08 16.48 32.11
N ASN A 643 1.83 17.23 32.91
CA ASN A 643 1.86 18.68 32.77
C ASN A 643 2.78 19.06 31.60
N PHE A 644 2.31 19.97 30.77
CA PHE A 644 3.08 20.47 29.63
C PHE A 644 4.27 21.33 30.11
N LEU A 645 5.50 20.89 29.80
CA LEU A 645 6.74 21.57 30.16
C LEU A 645 7.24 22.51 29.06
N GLY A 646 6.79 22.34 27.83
CA GLY A 646 7.25 23.13 26.69
C GLY A 646 7.34 22.32 25.41
N ASN A 647 7.93 22.90 24.36
CA ASN A 647 8.16 22.25 23.09
C ASN A 647 9.66 22.08 22.80
N THR A 648 10.07 20.92 22.38
CA THR A 648 11.39 20.66 21.78
C THR A 648 11.33 20.85 20.28
N LYS A 649 12.28 21.59 19.72
CA LYS A 649 12.46 21.79 18.29
C LYS A 649 13.66 21.00 17.80
N LEU A 650 13.48 20.20 16.78
CA LEU A 650 14.52 19.40 16.16
C LEU A 650 14.61 19.76 14.67
N ASN A 651 15.82 20.07 14.20
CA ASN A 651 16.09 20.38 12.81
C ASN A 651 17.12 19.39 12.27
N GLY A 652 16.91 18.88 11.07
CA GLY A 652 17.85 17.98 10.41
C GLY A 652 17.95 18.29 8.92
N SER A 653 19.10 17.99 8.34
CA SER A 653 19.28 18.07 6.90
C SER A 653 20.31 17.07 6.42
N TYR A 654 20.06 16.51 5.23
CA TYR A 654 21.00 15.61 4.57
C TYR A 654 20.82 15.64 3.07
N VAL A 655 21.87 15.19 2.35
CA VAL A 655 21.85 15.02 0.89
C VAL A 655 22.19 13.58 0.55
N LYS A 656 21.48 13.00 -0.41
CA LYS A 656 21.75 11.68 -0.95
C LYS A 656 22.06 11.75 -2.44
N VAL A 657 23.02 10.94 -2.89
CA VAL A 657 23.39 10.76 -4.30
C VAL A 657 22.96 9.37 -4.74
N LEU A 658 22.18 9.30 -5.80
CA LEU A 658 21.37 8.13 -6.16
C LEU A 658 21.61 7.78 -7.64
N PRO A 659 22.67 7.04 -7.97
CA PRO A 659 22.93 6.56 -9.32
C PRO A 659 21.98 5.42 -9.69
N SER A 660 21.65 5.32 -10.99
CA SER A 660 20.92 4.21 -11.58
C SER A 660 21.41 3.91 -12.98
N ALA A 661 21.38 2.64 -13.36
CA ALA A 661 21.70 2.18 -14.71
C ALA A 661 20.83 0.95 -15.05
N SER A 662 20.20 0.97 -16.22
CA SER A 662 19.38 -0.12 -16.76
C SER A 662 19.86 -0.49 -18.15
N LEU A 663 20.10 -1.78 -18.38
CA LEU A 663 20.46 -2.36 -19.67
C LEU A 663 19.36 -3.35 -20.08
N ARG A 664 18.74 -3.12 -21.23
CA ARG A 664 17.81 -4.05 -21.88
C ARG A 664 18.45 -4.63 -23.12
N PHE A 665 18.65 -5.94 -23.14
CA PHE A 665 19.18 -6.70 -24.27
C PHE A 665 18.03 -7.39 -24.99
N ALA A 666 17.76 -7.05 -26.24
CA ALA A 666 16.87 -7.80 -27.12
C ALA A 666 17.62 -9.02 -27.68
N LEU A 667 17.56 -10.16 -26.99
CA LEU A 667 18.25 -11.39 -27.40
C LEU A 667 17.62 -11.96 -28.68
N ARG A 668 16.27 -11.90 -28.73
CA ARG A 668 15.44 -12.21 -29.91
C ARG A 668 14.25 -11.22 -29.96
N SER A 669 13.49 -11.23 -31.01
CA SER A 669 12.28 -10.38 -31.15
C SER A 669 11.24 -10.60 -30.02
N ASN A 670 11.24 -11.79 -29.42
CA ASN A 670 10.33 -12.17 -28.34
C ASN A 670 11.06 -12.51 -27.02
N THR A 671 12.31 -12.09 -26.84
CA THR A 671 13.11 -12.44 -25.65
C THR A 671 14.00 -11.30 -25.23
N ASN A 672 13.81 -10.81 -24.00
CA ASN A 672 14.63 -9.76 -23.40
C ASN A 672 15.39 -10.28 -22.18
N LEU A 673 16.55 -9.70 -21.96
CA LEU A 673 17.30 -9.78 -20.71
C LEU A 673 17.53 -8.37 -20.19
N ARG A 674 17.16 -8.10 -18.93
CA ARG A 674 17.38 -6.82 -18.27
C ARG A 674 18.40 -6.98 -17.15
N LEU A 675 19.29 -6.03 -17.04
CA LEU A 675 20.23 -5.87 -15.92
C LEU A 675 20.03 -4.46 -15.37
N VAL A 676 19.74 -4.34 -14.08
CA VAL A 676 19.50 -3.03 -13.48
C VAL A 676 20.29 -2.90 -12.19
N TYR A 677 20.94 -1.76 -12.05
CA TYR A 677 21.49 -1.27 -10.78
C TYR A 677 20.77 0.00 -10.39
N SER A 678 20.40 0.13 -9.13
CA SER A 678 19.83 1.38 -8.60
C SER A 678 20.14 1.55 -7.13
N ARG A 679 20.39 2.80 -6.71
CA ARG A 679 20.44 3.16 -5.30
C ARG A 679 19.17 3.88 -4.93
N GLY A 680 18.48 3.36 -3.90
CA GLY A 680 17.31 3.98 -3.27
C GLY A 680 17.58 4.29 -1.80
N PHE A 681 16.70 5.05 -1.18
CA PHE A 681 16.72 5.24 0.26
C PHE A 681 15.31 5.35 0.82
N SER A 682 15.18 5.20 2.14
CA SER A 682 13.92 5.43 2.87
C SER A 682 14.16 6.37 4.03
N ARG A 683 13.27 7.32 4.19
CA ARG A 683 13.30 8.28 5.30
C ARG A 683 12.71 7.65 6.56
N PRO A 684 13.22 7.99 7.76
CA PRO A 684 12.58 7.58 9.01
C PRO A 684 11.14 8.05 9.08
N ASP A 685 10.27 7.28 9.70
CA ASP A 685 8.90 7.67 9.96
C ASP A 685 8.84 8.92 10.87
N PRO A 686 7.83 9.80 10.69
CA PRO A 686 7.69 11.00 11.51
C PRO A 686 7.67 10.72 13.01
N GLN A 687 6.95 9.69 13.44
CA GLN A 687 6.89 9.28 14.84
C GLN A 687 8.23 8.75 15.34
N SER A 688 8.97 8.02 14.52
CA SER A 688 10.30 7.52 14.91
C SER A 688 11.29 8.63 15.25
N ILE A 689 11.11 9.83 14.66
CA ILE A 689 11.93 11.02 14.96
C ILE A 689 11.33 11.84 16.10
N ALA A 690 10.00 12.05 16.05
CA ALA A 690 9.30 13.12 16.77
C ALA A 690 8.41 12.61 17.91
N GLN A 691 8.45 11.32 18.26
CA GLN A 691 7.66 10.79 19.36
C GLN A 691 8.07 11.45 20.67
N ALA A 692 7.08 12.01 21.37
CA ALA A 692 7.27 12.50 22.73
C ALA A 692 7.71 11.36 23.67
N VAL A 693 8.40 11.71 24.74
CA VAL A 693 8.78 10.73 25.76
C VAL A 693 7.52 10.28 26.49
N SER A 694 7.25 8.98 26.45
CA SER A 694 6.19 8.32 27.23
C SER A 694 6.84 7.51 28.34
N VAL A 695 6.39 7.69 29.56
CA VAL A 695 6.94 7.02 30.75
C VAL A 695 5.80 6.33 31.50
N ASP A 696 5.92 5.03 31.73
CA ASP A 696 5.10 4.28 32.67
C ASP A 696 5.95 4.00 33.93
N ASN A 697 5.75 4.83 34.94
CA ASN A 697 6.44 4.73 36.22
C ASN A 697 5.75 3.78 37.23
N THR A 698 4.60 3.21 36.85
CA THR A 698 3.91 2.18 37.66
C THR A 698 4.49 0.80 37.40
N ALA A 699 5.16 0.59 36.27
CA ALA A 699 5.84 -0.64 35.93
C ALA A 699 7.21 -0.76 36.64
N ASN A 700 7.62 -1.99 36.91
CA ASN A 700 8.97 -2.28 37.44
C ASN A 700 9.62 -3.38 36.56
N PRO A 701 10.69 -3.04 35.80
CA PRO A 701 11.34 -1.73 35.66
C PRO A 701 10.45 -0.66 35.02
N ILE A 702 10.75 0.64 35.24
CA ILE A 702 10.07 1.76 34.59
C ILE A 702 10.15 1.60 33.06
N LEU A 703 9.02 1.71 32.37
CA LEU A 703 8.97 1.63 30.91
C LEU A 703 9.05 3.03 30.29
N VAL A 704 10.01 3.22 29.39
CA VAL A 704 10.20 4.47 28.66
C VAL A 704 10.14 4.20 27.17
N SER A 705 9.33 4.97 26.45
CA SER A 705 9.29 4.96 24.97
C SER A 705 9.53 6.37 24.44
N LEU A 706 10.41 6.51 23.44
CA LEU A 706 10.75 7.82 22.88
C LEU A 706 11.18 7.70 21.41
N GLY A 707 11.08 8.81 20.66
CA GLY A 707 11.64 8.94 19.33
C GLY A 707 13.16 9.14 19.35
N ASN A 708 13.79 9.00 18.18
CA ASN A 708 15.22 9.24 18.00
C ASN A 708 15.48 10.27 16.91
N PRO A 709 15.78 11.51 17.24
CA PRO A 709 16.04 12.57 16.27
C PRO A 709 17.34 12.37 15.46
N ASN A 710 18.21 11.47 15.89
CA ASN A 710 19.50 11.19 15.26
C ASN A 710 19.42 10.06 14.20
N LEU A 711 18.21 9.59 13.89
CA LEU A 711 18.02 8.55 12.87
C LEU A 711 18.52 9.03 11.51
N ARG A 712 19.34 8.17 10.90
CA ARG A 712 19.77 8.30 9.51
C ARG A 712 18.78 7.62 8.58
N ALA A 713 18.60 8.18 7.37
CA ALA A 713 17.84 7.55 6.33
C ALA A 713 18.51 6.25 5.87
N GLU A 714 17.77 5.15 5.83
CA GLU A 714 18.20 3.86 5.29
C GLU A 714 18.56 4.01 3.82
N THR A 715 19.59 3.31 3.37
CA THR A 715 20.03 3.34 1.97
C THR A 715 20.17 1.91 1.46
N ALA A 716 19.80 1.66 0.21
CA ALA A 716 19.97 0.35 -0.40
C ALA A 716 20.60 0.44 -1.79
N ASP A 717 21.59 -0.42 -2.02
CA ASP A 717 22.11 -0.74 -3.35
C ASP A 717 21.39 -1.98 -3.88
N ASN A 718 20.74 -1.84 -5.03
CA ASN A 718 19.93 -2.87 -5.65
C ASN A 718 20.56 -3.35 -6.96
N ILE A 719 20.60 -4.66 -7.18
CA ILE A 719 21.02 -5.30 -8.42
C ILE A 719 19.92 -6.28 -8.83
N ASP A 720 19.48 -6.16 -10.07
CA ASP A 720 18.38 -6.93 -10.61
C ASP A 720 18.75 -7.54 -11.97
N VAL A 721 18.36 -8.79 -12.17
CA VAL A 721 18.43 -9.50 -13.44
C VAL A 721 17.06 -10.07 -13.76
N LEU A 722 16.52 -9.77 -14.93
CA LEU A 722 15.21 -10.28 -15.36
C LEU A 722 15.31 -10.82 -16.79
N PHE A 723 14.91 -12.06 -16.97
CA PHE A 723 14.68 -12.71 -18.24
C PHE A 723 13.18 -12.70 -18.56
N GLU A 724 12.83 -12.32 -19.79
CA GLU A 724 11.46 -12.26 -20.30
C GLU A 724 11.38 -12.99 -21.64
N HIS A 725 10.45 -13.93 -21.76
CA HIS A 725 10.15 -14.63 -23.00
C HIS A 725 8.67 -14.57 -23.30
N TYR A 726 8.32 -13.96 -24.43
CA TYR A 726 6.93 -13.79 -24.89
C TYR A 726 6.54 -14.96 -25.77
N LEU A 727 5.45 -15.62 -25.40
CA LEU A 727 4.95 -16.84 -26.01
C LEU A 727 3.93 -16.53 -27.10
N ASN A 728 3.87 -17.37 -28.14
CA ASN A 728 2.83 -17.39 -29.13
C ASN A 728 1.78 -18.49 -28.80
N PRO A 729 0.50 -18.27 -29.04
CA PRO A 729 -0.13 -17.05 -29.59
C PRO A 729 -0.22 -15.89 -28.60
N PHE A 730 -0.28 -16.12 -27.28
CA PHE A 730 -0.27 -15.09 -26.25
C PHE A 730 0.14 -15.68 -24.90
N GLY A 731 1.15 -15.09 -24.31
CA GLY A 731 1.64 -15.45 -22.99
C GLY A 731 3.01 -14.84 -22.71
N VAL A 732 3.47 -14.98 -21.47
CA VAL A 732 4.81 -14.54 -21.04
C VAL A 732 5.33 -15.46 -19.94
N ILE A 733 6.62 -15.75 -20.02
CA ILE A 733 7.40 -16.37 -18.95
C ILE A 733 8.43 -15.35 -18.50
N THR A 734 8.47 -15.07 -17.20
CA THR A 734 9.53 -14.24 -16.62
C THR A 734 10.26 -15.01 -15.53
N ALA A 735 11.56 -14.80 -15.43
CA ALA A 735 12.41 -15.32 -14.35
C ALA A 735 13.42 -14.26 -13.95
N GLY A 736 13.49 -13.92 -12.68
CA GLY A 736 14.33 -12.84 -12.18
C GLY A 736 15.08 -13.22 -10.91
N TYR A 737 16.22 -12.59 -10.73
CA TYR A 737 17.01 -12.59 -9.50
C TYR A 737 17.21 -11.16 -9.05
N PHE A 738 17.11 -10.91 -7.76
CA PHE A 738 17.39 -9.60 -7.17
C PHE A 738 18.26 -9.72 -5.92
N TYR A 739 19.07 -8.70 -5.69
CA TYR A 739 19.87 -8.51 -4.49
C TYR A 739 19.77 -7.08 -4.00
N LYS A 740 19.53 -6.88 -2.71
CA LYS A 740 19.46 -5.58 -2.04
C LYS A 740 20.39 -5.60 -0.84
N ASN A 741 21.30 -4.63 -0.78
CA ASN A 741 22.18 -4.42 0.37
C ASN A 741 21.77 -3.14 1.10
N LEU A 742 21.26 -3.30 2.33
CA LEU A 742 20.74 -2.21 3.15
C LEU A 742 21.80 -1.73 4.14
N THR A 743 21.96 -0.43 4.20
CA THR A 743 22.82 0.26 5.18
C THR A 743 21.93 1.10 6.08
N ASP A 744 22.22 1.11 7.37
CA ASP A 744 21.49 1.84 8.41
C ASP A 744 19.99 1.45 8.53
N PRO A 745 19.58 0.15 8.45
CA PRO A 745 18.18 -0.23 8.63
C PRO A 745 17.67 0.27 9.99
N ILE A 746 16.43 0.80 10.01
CA ILE A 746 15.82 1.32 11.22
C ILE A 746 15.00 0.23 11.89
N ILE A 747 15.28 -0.06 13.14
CA ILE A 747 14.55 -1.03 13.95
C ILE A 747 14.19 -0.42 15.31
N SER A 748 13.10 -0.90 15.90
CA SER A 748 12.79 -0.60 17.30
C SER A 748 13.68 -1.47 18.20
N HIS A 749 14.36 -0.85 19.15
CA HIS A 749 15.22 -1.53 20.11
C HIS A 749 14.86 -1.17 21.53
N THR A 750 14.88 -2.19 22.40
CA THR A 750 14.64 -2.03 23.83
C THR A 750 15.95 -2.23 24.60
N PHE A 751 16.39 -1.18 25.24
CA PHE A 751 17.53 -1.20 26.15
C PHE A 751 17.04 -1.60 27.54
N ASN A 752 17.46 -2.75 28.03
CA ASN A 752 17.14 -3.25 29.36
C ASN A 752 18.15 -2.70 30.39
N ASN A 753 17.70 -2.54 31.64
CA ASN A 753 18.55 -2.15 32.76
C ASN A 753 19.29 -0.81 32.55
N VAL A 754 18.64 0.20 31.98
CA VAL A 754 19.19 1.56 31.88
C VAL A 754 19.19 2.17 33.26
N THR A 755 20.38 2.45 33.80
CA THR A 755 20.59 2.93 35.19
C THR A 755 20.96 4.41 35.26
N THR A 756 21.00 5.10 34.12
CA THR A 756 21.33 6.53 34.05
C THR A 756 20.45 7.21 33.02
N GLY A 757 20.04 8.42 33.26
CA GLY A 757 19.22 9.23 32.36
C GLY A 757 17.91 9.67 32.99
N THR A 758 17.45 10.84 32.60
CA THR A 758 16.14 11.39 33.00
C THR A 758 15.26 11.44 31.78
N PHE A 759 14.09 10.81 31.85
CA PHE A 759 13.09 10.72 30.80
C PHE A 759 11.79 11.32 31.34
N GLY A 760 11.39 12.47 30.80
CA GLY A 760 10.32 13.25 31.41
C GLY A 760 10.70 13.62 32.87
N SER A 761 9.88 13.22 33.82
CA SER A 761 10.15 13.38 35.23
C SER A 761 10.78 12.15 35.91
N SER A 762 10.89 11.03 35.25
CA SER A 762 11.45 9.80 35.81
C SER A 762 12.95 9.72 35.56
N THR A 763 13.71 9.47 36.64
CA THR A 763 15.15 9.28 36.56
C THR A 763 15.49 7.82 36.77
N CYS A 764 16.19 7.23 35.79
CA CYS A 764 16.71 5.88 35.88
C CYS A 764 17.93 5.84 36.78
N THR A 765 17.94 4.93 37.74
CA THR A 765 19.02 4.77 38.72
C THR A 765 19.42 3.31 38.85
N THR A 766 20.52 3.01 39.54
CA THR A 766 20.95 1.64 39.84
C THR A 766 19.96 0.88 40.74
N THR A 767 19.14 1.59 41.52
CA THR A 767 18.10 1.03 42.38
C THR A 767 16.74 0.93 41.68
N GLN A 768 16.51 1.72 40.63
CA GLN A 768 15.30 1.78 39.84
C GLN A 768 15.67 1.89 38.37
N ALA A 769 16.02 0.75 37.76
CA ALA A 769 16.40 0.70 36.36
C ALA A 769 15.19 0.92 35.44
N CYS A 770 15.45 1.44 34.24
CA CYS A 770 14.45 1.63 33.20
C CYS A 770 14.65 0.62 32.08
N ARG A 771 13.55 0.32 31.42
CA ARG A 771 13.51 -0.35 30.12
C ARG A 771 13.14 0.71 29.06
N VAL A 772 14.10 1.07 28.23
CA VAL A 772 13.98 2.18 27.27
C VAL A 772 13.83 1.62 25.86
N THR A 773 12.69 1.89 25.21
CA THR A 773 12.43 1.49 23.83
C THR A 773 12.49 2.71 22.90
N GLN A 774 13.34 2.63 21.89
CA GLN A 774 13.45 3.68 20.86
C GLN A 774 13.86 3.09 19.50
N PRO A 775 13.49 3.74 18.36
CA PRO A 775 14.00 3.38 17.07
C PRO A 775 15.49 3.77 16.94
N VAL A 776 16.28 2.85 16.37
CA VAL A 776 17.72 3.04 16.13
C VAL A 776 18.12 2.54 14.76
N ASN A 777 19.24 3.02 14.22
CA ASN A 777 19.82 2.43 13.04
C ASN A 777 20.62 1.18 13.44
N ALA A 778 20.24 0.01 12.91
CA ALA A 778 21.00 -1.23 13.00
C ALA A 778 22.26 -1.19 12.11
N GLY A 779 23.11 -2.23 12.20
CA GLY A 779 24.34 -2.26 11.43
C GLY A 779 24.11 -2.36 9.92
N SER A 780 23.58 -3.48 9.46
CA SER A 780 23.30 -3.74 8.04
C SER A 780 22.29 -4.86 7.85
N ALA A 781 21.73 -4.94 6.66
CA ALA A 781 20.90 -6.06 6.27
C ALA A 781 21.04 -6.34 4.77
N TRP A 782 20.69 -7.55 4.35
CA TRP A 782 20.56 -7.86 2.93
C TRP A 782 19.32 -8.68 2.65
N ILE A 783 18.81 -8.53 1.45
CA ILE A 783 17.71 -9.31 0.89
C ILE A 783 18.14 -9.81 -0.48
N ASN A 784 17.93 -11.09 -0.76
CA ASN A 784 18.02 -11.62 -2.11
C ASN A 784 16.86 -12.56 -2.41
N GLY A 785 16.64 -12.83 -3.68
CA GLY A 785 15.54 -13.72 -4.04
C GLY A 785 15.43 -14.00 -5.51
N PHE A 786 14.58 -14.99 -5.79
CA PHE A 786 14.15 -15.35 -7.14
C PHE A 786 12.67 -15.09 -7.29
N GLU A 787 12.30 -14.60 -8.45
CA GLU A 787 10.90 -14.44 -8.85
C GLU A 787 10.67 -15.07 -10.22
N ALA A 788 9.56 -15.78 -10.36
CA ALA A 788 9.13 -16.35 -11.63
C ALA A 788 7.64 -16.08 -11.84
N ALA A 789 7.25 -15.81 -13.07
CA ALA A 789 5.84 -15.70 -13.43
C ALA A 789 5.58 -16.35 -14.79
N TYR A 790 4.39 -16.90 -14.90
CA TYR A 790 3.88 -17.52 -16.11
C TYR A 790 2.45 -17.08 -16.34
N LEU A 791 2.19 -16.53 -17.50
CA LEU A 791 0.85 -16.19 -17.99
C LEU A 791 0.68 -16.79 -19.37
N GLN A 792 -0.38 -17.57 -19.58
CA GLN A 792 -0.72 -18.07 -20.93
C GLN A 792 -2.20 -18.31 -21.08
N HIS A 793 -2.74 -17.90 -22.22
CA HIS A 793 -4.03 -18.35 -22.75
C HIS A 793 -3.82 -19.60 -23.60
N LEU A 794 -4.52 -20.70 -23.26
CA LEU A 794 -4.34 -22.01 -23.90
C LEU A 794 -5.22 -22.16 -25.17
N THR A 795 -5.26 -21.13 -25.99
CA THR A 795 -6.12 -21.06 -27.20
C THR A 795 -5.76 -22.09 -28.25
N PHE A 796 -4.60 -22.74 -28.15
CA PHE A 796 -4.18 -23.85 -29.00
C PHE A 796 -4.86 -25.18 -28.63
N LEU A 797 -5.57 -25.27 -27.50
CA LEU A 797 -6.31 -26.45 -27.11
C LEU A 797 -7.62 -26.57 -27.90
N PRO A 798 -8.08 -27.80 -28.17
CA PRO A 798 -9.28 -28.01 -29.02
C PRO A 798 -10.58 -27.71 -28.25
N GLY A 799 -11.59 -27.26 -28.98
CA GLY A 799 -12.98 -27.17 -28.54
C GLY A 799 -13.19 -26.27 -27.35
N ALA A 800 -13.80 -26.76 -26.27
CA ALA A 800 -14.11 -26.01 -25.08
C ALA A 800 -12.83 -25.60 -24.29
N PHE A 801 -11.79 -26.39 -24.41
CA PHE A 801 -10.53 -26.15 -23.66
C PHE A 801 -9.73 -24.92 -24.16
N ALA A 802 -10.02 -24.44 -25.37
CA ALA A 802 -9.43 -23.22 -25.92
C ALA A 802 -9.71 -21.95 -25.05
N GLY A 803 -10.75 -22.01 -24.21
CA GLY A 803 -11.03 -20.92 -23.25
C GLY A 803 -10.22 -20.96 -21.97
N LEU A 804 -9.42 -21.99 -21.75
CA LEU A 804 -8.58 -22.09 -20.57
C LEU A 804 -7.40 -21.14 -20.63
N GLY A 805 -7.01 -20.64 -19.47
CA GLY A 805 -5.82 -19.85 -19.25
C GLY A 805 -5.28 -20.08 -17.84
N ILE A 806 -4.05 -19.70 -17.64
CA ILE A 806 -3.39 -19.79 -16.33
C ILE A 806 -2.49 -18.58 -16.12
N SER A 807 -2.57 -17.99 -14.94
CA SER A 807 -1.61 -17.04 -14.42
C SER A 807 -1.04 -17.60 -13.12
N ALA A 808 0.26 -17.75 -13.04
CA ALA A 808 0.94 -18.25 -11.85
C ALA A 808 2.21 -17.44 -11.59
N ASN A 809 2.50 -17.20 -10.34
CA ASN A 809 3.78 -16.60 -9.95
C ASN A 809 4.28 -17.21 -8.65
N TYR A 810 5.59 -17.18 -8.48
CA TYR A 810 6.29 -17.65 -7.30
C TYR A 810 7.45 -16.71 -6.98
N GLY A 811 7.61 -16.39 -5.72
CA GLY A 811 8.71 -15.62 -5.16
C GLY A 811 9.38 -16.37 -4.01
N TYR A 812 10.70 -16.46 -4.05
CA TYR A 812 11.53 -16.86 -2.92
C TYR A 812 12.37 -15.69 -2.46
N THR A 813 12.34 -15.36 -1.17
CA THR A 813 13.17 -14.32 -0.57
C THR A 813 13.94 -14.86 0.62
N ALA A 814 15.22 -14.52 0.69
CA ALA A 814 16.08 -14.72 1.85
C ALA A 814 16.56 -13.36 2.34
N SER A 815 16.68 -13.18 3.63
CA SER A 815 17.21 -11.96 4.21
C SER A 815 17.97 -12.28 5.50
N ARG A 816 18.84 -11.35 5.89
CA ARG A 816 19.61 -11.44 7.12
C ARG A 816 19.87 -10.06 7.68
N THR A 817 19.67 -9.88 8.97
CA THR A 817 19.93 -8.63 9.68
C THR A 817 21.15 -8.77 10.57
N SER A 818 22.03 -7.76 10.60
CA SER A 818 23.10 -7.63 11.57
C SER A 818 22.80 -6.41 12.44
N PHE A 819 22.59 -6.62 13.72
CA PHE A 819 22.16 -5.54 14.61
C PHE A 819 23.29 -4.59 15.01
N GLY A 820 24.54 -5.03 14.95
CA GLY A 820 25.68 -4.21 15.40
C GLY A 820 26.07 -4.45 16.86
N PRO A 821 27.14 -3.81 17.34
CA PRO A 821 27.76 -4.12 18.65
C PRO A 821 26.94 -3.63 19.86
N ASP A 822 26.05 -2.68 19.65
CA ASP A 822 25.25 -2.08 20.74
C ASP A 822 24.04 -2.94 21.15
N PHE A 823 23.83 -4.05 20.44
CA PHE A 823 22.71 -4.95 20.69
C PHE A 823 23.17 -6.22 21.40
N SER A 824 22.41 -6.67 22.39
CA SER A 824 22.63 -7.95 23.06
C SER A 824 22.37 -9.17 22.15
N ARG A 825 21.69 -8.97 21.02
CA ARG A 825 21.31 -10.02 20.07
C ARG A 825 22.42 -10.31 19.08
N THR A 826 22.96 -11.53 19.11
CA THR A 826 24.11 -11.99 18.27
C THR A 826 23.69 -12.88 17.11
N ASP A 827 22.45 -13.37 17.11
CA ASP A 827 21.89 -14.09 15.96
C ASP A 827 21.62 -13.11 14.80
N HIS A 828 21.35 -13.65 13.63
CA HIS A 828 21.10 -12.87 12.41
C HIS A 828 19.75 -13.25 11.82
N PRO A 829 18.64 -12.84 12.42
CA PRO A 829 17.31 -13.22 11.96
C PRO A 829 17.02 -12.64 10.58
N ARG A 830 15.96 -13.14 9.96
CA ARG A 830 15.37 -12.49 8.78
C ARG A 830 14.89 -11.09 9.10
N LEU A 831 14.83 -10.23 8.09
CA LEU A 831 14.13 -8.95 8.23
C LEU A 831 12.65 -9.19 8.54
N VAL A 832 12.08 -8.26 9.30
CA VAL A 832 10.64 -8.24 9.57
C VAL A 832 9.86 -8.15 8.26
N ARG A 833 8.69 -8.77 8.19
CA ARG A 833 7.82 -8.83 6.99
C ARG A 833 8.42 -9.59 5.80
N ASN A 834 9.56 -10.25 5.95
CA ASN A 834 10.22 -11.00 4.88
C ASN A 834 9.75 -12.46 4.84
N ALA A 835 8.67 -12.71 4.11
CA ALA A 835 8.15 -14.06 3.88
C ALA A 835 9.08 -14.85 2.94
N PRO A 836 9.56 -16.07 3.33
CA PRO A 836 10.47 -16.85 2.49
C PRO A 836 9.83 -17.33 1.19
N HIS A 837 8.57 -17.68 1.20
CA HIS A 837 7.84 -18.20 0.04
C HIS A 837 6.53 -17.46 -0.13
N THR A 838 6.30 -17.00 -1.35
CA THR A 838 5.03 -16.38 -1.76
C THR A 838 4.63 -16.93 -3.12
N TRP A 839 3.36 -17.23 -3.33
CA TRP A 839 2.90 -17.62 -4.65
C TRP A 839 1.43 -17.30 -4.86
N ASN A 840 1.08 -17.07 -6.11
CA ASN A 840 -0.29 -16.95 -6.57
C ASN A 840 -0.51 -17.88 -7.76
N ILE A 841 -1.65 -18.55 -7.81
CA ILE A 841 -2.08 -19.37 -8.94
C ILE A 841 -3.52 -19.00 -9.26
N SER A 842 -3.76 -18.63 -10.52
CA SER A 842 -5.08 -18.24 -11.00
C SER A 842 -5.42 -18.94 -12.31
N PRO A 843 -6.04 -20.11 -12.27
CA PRO A 843 -6.68 -20.70 -13.45
C PRO A 843 -7.87 -19.84 -13.87
N THR A 844 -8.04 -19.73 -15.18
CA THR A 844 -9.09 -18.91 -15.80
C THR A 844 -9.78 -19.69 -16.91
N TYR A 845 -11.03 -19.33 -17.17
CA TYR A 845 -11.79 -19.81 -18.30
C TYR A 845 -12.57 -18.67 -18.93
N ASP A 846 -12.24 -18.33 -20.16
CA ASP A 846 -12.89 -17.27 -20.92
C ASP A 846 -13.36 -17.82 -22.24
N ARG A 847 -14.66 -17.89 -22.43
CA ARG A 847 -15.21 -18.36 -23.69
C ARG A 847 -16.58 -17.75 -23.96
N ARG A 848 -16.73 -17.12 -25.14
CA ARG A 848 -17.98 -16.48 -25.58
C ARG A 848 -18.53 -15.49 -24.52
N ARG A 849 -19.55 -15.92 -23.76
CA ARG A 849 -20.27 -15.10 -22.78
C ARG A 849 -19.86 -15.37 -21.32
N VAL A 850 -19.07 -16.43 -21.10
CA VAL A 850 -18.73 -16.90 -19.76
C VAL A 850 -17.27 -16.60 -19.47
N SER A 851 -17.01 -16.00 -18.32
CA SER A 851 -15.67 -15.81 -17.76
C SER A 851 -15.66 -16.30 -16.31
N VAL A 852 -14.68 -17.14 -15.98
CA VAL A 852 -14.47 -17.64 -14.60
C VAL A 852 -13.00 -17.50 -14.26
N ARG A 853 -12.73 -17.07 -13.05
CA ARG A 853 -11.38 -17.01 -12.48
C ARG A 853 -11.39 -17.51 -11.05
N VAL A 854 -10.39 -18.30 -10.71
CA VAL A 854 -10.10 -18.74 -9.35
C VAL A 854 -8.76 -18.12 -8.95
N GLY A 855 -8.63 -17.68 -7.71
CA GLY A 855 -7.40 -17.12 -7.15
C GLY A 855 -6.98 -17.87 -5.89
N LEU A 856 -5.78 -18.39 -5.89
CA LEU A 856 -5.10 -18.95 -4.73
C LEU A 856 -3.90 -18.09 -4.42
N SER A 857 -3.83 -17.54 -3.21
CA SER A 857 -2.73 -16.68 -2.74
C SER A 857 -2.12 -17.26 -1.47
N TYR A 858 -0.82 -17.48 -1.48
CA TYR A 858 -0.09 -18.00 -0.32
C TYR A 858 1.05 -17.08 0.09
N ASN A 859 1.18 -16.90 1.41
CA ASN A 859 2.25 -16.18 2.06
C ASN A 859 2.77 -17.03 3.24
N ALA A 860 4.07 -17.37 3.24
CA ALA A 860 4.66 -18.15 4.31
C ALA A 860 4.77 -17.34 5.60
N ALA A 861 4.92 -18.05 6.74
CA ALA A 861 5.20 -17.42 8.02
C ALA A 861 6.40 -16.50 7.93
N ASN A 862 6.32 -15.34 8.57
CA ASN A 862 7.39 -14.34 8.57
C ASN A 862 7.38 -13.52 9.86
N ILE A 863 8.53 -12.93 10.20
CA ILE A 863 8.68 -12.14 11.42
C ILE A 863 7.82 -10.88 11.36
N ALA A 864 6.97 -10.69 12.34
CA ALA A 864 6.16 -9.49 12.53
C ALA A 864 6.90 -8.42 13.35
N ALA A 865 7.60 -8.85 14.40
CA ALA A 865 8.43 -8.00 15.25
C ALA A 865 9.54 -8.83 15.89
N TYR A 866 10.66 -8.19 16.17
CA TYR A 866 11.74 -8.87 16.91
C TYR A 866 11.41 -8.96 18.39
N GLY A 867 11.65 -10.14 18.95
CA GLY A 867 11.63 -10.44 20.37
C GLY A 867 12.99 -10.93 20.85
N GLU A 868 13.02 -11.83 21.84
CA GLU A 868 14.24 -12.48 22.25
C GLU A 868 14.62 -13.62 21.29
N PRO A 869 15.91 -13.96 21.14
CA PRO A 869 16.31 -15.13 20.36
C PRO A 869 15.75 -16.41 20.96
N GLY A 870 15.12 -17.25 20.15
CA GLY A 870 14.63 -18.56 20.60
C GLY A 870 13.23 -18.89 20.12
N ASN A 871 12.74 -20.06 20.51
CA ASN A 871 11.45 -20.60 20.11
C ASN A 871 10.41 -20.59 21.26
N GLY A 872 10.71 -19.91 22.35
CA GLY A 872 9.83 -19.80 23.51
C GLY A 872 8.77 -18.70 23.38
N PRO A 873 7.99 -18.48 24.43
CA PRO A 873 6.90 -17.50 24.44
C PRO A 873 7.37 -16.03 24.39
N PHE A 874 8.66 -15.77 24.48
CA PHE A 874 9.27 -14.43 24.37
C PHE A 874 10.07 -14.24 23.08
N GLY A 875 10.03 -15.22 22.18
CA GLY A 875 10.75 -15.19 20.89
C GLY A 875 10.22 -14.14 19.94
N ASP A 876 10.79 -14.09 18.74
CA ASP A 876 10.27 -13.22 17.66
C ASP A 876 8.78 -13.45 17.44
N ASN A 877 8.04 -12.38 17.18
CA ASN A 877 6.64 -12.48 16.77
C ASN A 877 6.56 -12.83 15.29
N TYR A 878 5.74 -13.80 14.94
CA TYR A 878 5.53 -14.24 13.56
C TYR A 878 4.08 -14.11 13.15
N PHE A 879 3.85 -13.76 11.89
CA PHE A 879 2.58 -14.06 11.22
C PHE A 879 2.48 -15.57 10.98
N TYR A 880 1.28 -16.15 11.18
CA TYR A 880 0.99 -17.48 10.65
C TYR A 880 1.08 -17.52 9.13
N PRO A 881 1.38 -18.67 8.49
CA PRO A 881 1.22 -18.81 7.06
C PRO A 881 -0.25 -18.50 6.68
N HIS A 882 -0.45 -17.89 5.53
CA HIS A 882 -1.77 -17.50 5.06
C HIS A 882 -2.02 -18.02 3.64
N LEU A 883 -3.11 -18.79 3.45
CA LEU A 883 -3.57 -19.31 2.17
C LEU A 883 -5.02 -18.91 1.93
N GLN A 884 -5.25 -17.97 1.05
CA GLN A 884 -6.59 -17.48 0.73
C GLN A 884 -7.07 -18.02 -0.61
N PHE A 885 -8.33 -18.45 -0.65
CA PHE A 885 -9.03 -18.91 -1.84
C PHE A 885 -10.19 -17.97 -2.18
N ASP A 886 -10.16 -17.40 -3.40
CA ASP A 886 -11.18 -16.50 -3.95
C ASP A 886 -11.64 -17.01 -5.32
N ALA A 887 -12.87 -16.71 -5.72
CA ALA A 887 -13.37 -17.04 -7.03
C ALA A 887 -14.35 -15.99 -7.55
N GLN A 888 -14.36 -15.77 -8.86
CA GLN A 888 -15.33 -14.91 -9.54
C GLN A 888 -15.79 -15.56 -10.85
N GLY A 889 -17.09 -15.50 -11.10
CA GLY A 889 -17.70 -15.86 -12.35
C GLY A 889 -18.51 -14.71 -12.94
N SER A 890 -18.56 -14.61 -14.26
CA SER A 890 -19.41 -13.64 -14.94
C SER A 890 -20.04 -14.23 -16.21
N VAL A 891 -21.23 -13.73 -16.54
CA VAL A 891 -21.96 -14.14 -17.74
C VAL A 891 -22.50 -12.90 -18.44
N ARG A 892 -22.10 -12.67 -19.69
CA ARG A 892 -22.65 -11.61 -20.55
C ARG A 892 -24.07 -11.99 -20.99
N LEU A 893 -25.06 -11.23 -20.54
CA LEU A 893 -26.49 -11.50 -20.79
C LEU A 893 -26.94 -10.91 -22.13
N THR A 894 -26.74 -9.61 -22.32
CA THR A 894 -27.08 -8.85 -23.52
C THR A 894 -25.96 -7.89 -23.86
N HIS A 895 -26.16 -7.06 -24.90
CA HIS A 895 -25.22 -6.00 -25.27
C HIS A 895 -24.93 -5.08 -24.09
N GLY A 896 -23.70 -5.14 -23.61
CA GLY A 896 -23.21 -4.30 -22.52
C GLY A 896 -23.66 -4.70 -21.11
N LEU A 897 -24.54 -5.69 -20.88
CA LEU A 897 -24.96 -6.13 -19.55
C LEU A 897 -24.32 -7.45 -19.17
N THR A 898 -23.62 -7.50 -18.06
CA THR A 898 -22.93 -8.68 -17.52
C THR A 898 -23.40 -8.95 -16.10
N PHE A 899 -23.84 -10.18 -15.81
CA PHE A 899 -24.04 -10.67 -14.46
C PHE A 899 -22.71 -11.13 -13.89
N VAL A 900 -22.43 -10.79 -12.62
CA VAL A 900 -21.20 -11.15 -11.92
C VAL A 900 -21.55 -11.74 -10.56
N MET A 901 -20.84 -12.78 -10.16
CA MET A 901 -20.91 -13.37 -8.83
C MET A 901 -19.50 -13.69 -8.34
N TYR A 902 -19.22 -13.44 -7.06
CA TYR A 902 -17.94 -13.77 -6.47
C TYR A 902 -18.03 -14.29 -5.03
N GLY A 903 -16.97 -14.99 -4.61
CA GLY A 903 -16.71 -15.39 -3.24
C GLY A 903 -15.31 -14.99 -2.83
N LEU A 904 -15.19 -14.35 -1.67
CA LEU A 904 -13.92 -13.98 -0.99
C LEU A 904 -13.69 -14.87 0.20
N ASN A 905 -12.42 -15.25 0.43
CA ASN A 905 -12.00 -16.07 1.56
C ASN A 905 -12.85 -17.34 1.72
N ILE A 906 -13.06 -18.07 0.61
CA ILE A 906 -13.99 -19.22 0.54
C ILE A 906 -13.56 -20.35 1.50
N ASN A 907 -12.24 -20.49 1.73
CA ASN A 907 -11.68 -21.46 2.67
C ASN A 907 -11.73 -21.02 4.15
N ASN A 908 -12.32 -19.86 4.45
CA ASN A 908 -12.37 -19.30 5.80
C ASN A 908 -10.99 -19.24 6.48
N GLU A 909 -10.01 -18.72 5.74
CA GLU A 909 -8.65 -18.55 6.23
C GLU A 909 -8.59 -17.63 7.44
N VAL A 910 -7.75 -17.99 8.41
CA VAL A 910 -7.59 -17.29 9.68
C VAL A 910 -6.34 -16.43 9.63
N PHE A 911 -6.44 -15.20 10.09
CA PHE A 911 -5.30 -14.31 10.29
C PHE A 911 -4.82 -14.41 11.74
N GLY A 912 -3.52 -14.28 12.00
CA GLY A 912 -3.02 -14.28 13.37
C GLY A 912 -1.51 -14.21 13.51
N PHE A 913 -1.08 -14.21 14.78
CA PHE A 913 0.31 -14.07 15.21
C PHE A 913 0.69 -15.13 16.26
N TYR A 914 1.99 -15.43 16.37
CA TYR A 914 2.55 -16.27 17.42
C TYR A 914 3.95 -15.81 17.81
N ASN A 915 4.39 -16.14 19.04
CA ASN A 915 5.76 -15.94 19.51
C ASN A 915 6.61 -17.18 19.25
N GLY A 916 7.83 -16.99 18.75
CA GLY A 916 8.86 -18.03 18.61
C GLY A 916 8.42 -19.27 17.82
N SER A 917 7.36 -19.94 18.27
CA SER A 917 6.80 -21.13 17.61
C SER A 917 5.27 -21.12 17.63
N PRO A 918 4.60 -21.77 16.64
CA PRO A 918 3.15 -21.66 16.41
C PRO A 918 2.25 -22.03 17.61
N GLN A 919 2.77 -22.76 18.59
CA GLN A 919 2.04 -23.14 19.80
C GLN A 919 1.86 -21.98 20.81
N TYR A 920 2.65 -20.90 20.66
CA TYR A 920 2.55 -19.71 21.50
C TYR A 920 1.77 -18.64 20.76
N MET A 921 0.47 -18.86 20.63
CA MET A 921 -0.47 -17.97 19.95
C MET A 921 -0.56 -16.61 20.64
N LEU A 922 -0.49 -15.53 19.86
CA LEU A 922 -0.72 -14.15 20.30
C LEU A 922 -2.06 -13.61 19.83
N GLN A 923 -2.51 -14.02 18.65
CA GLN A 923 -3.76 -13.55 18.06
C GLN A 923 -4.26 -14.51 17.00
N ARG A 924 -5.59 -14.66 16.92
CA ARG A 924 -6.28 -15.33 15.82
C ARG A 924 -7.63 -14.68 15.55
N GLU A 925 -7.83 -14.26 14.31
CA GLU A 925 -9.02 -13.57 13.84
C GLU A 925 -9.76 -14.37 12.77
N PHE A 926 -11.06 -14.57 12.96
CA PHE A 926 -11.97 -15.16 11.97
C PHE A 926 -12.87 -14.10 11.34
N TYR A 927 -13.04 -14.16 10.02
CA TYR A 927 -13.84 -13.20 9.25
C TYR A 927 -15.03 -13.81 8.53
N LYS A 928 -15.01 -15.12 8.30
CA LYS A 928 -15.94 -15.90 7.48
C LYS A 928 -15.90 -15.54 5.98
N PRO A 929 -16.34 -16.46 5.08
CA PRO A 929 -16.45 -16.18 3.67
C PRO A 929 -17.46 -15.07 3.35
N THR A 930 -17.17 -14.27 2.34
CA THR A 930 -18.11 -13.27 1.80
C THR A 930 -18.55 -13.67 0.40
N ILE A 931 -19.84 -13.62 0.11
CA ILE A 931 -20.40 -13.91 -1.21
C ILE A 931 -21.17 -12.68 -1.69
N ALA A 932 -20.97 -12.29 -2.95
CA ALA A 932 -21.73 -11.20 -3.56
C ALA A 932 -22.07 -11.49 -5.02
N ALA A 933 -23.16 -10.87 -5.49
CA ALA A 933 -23.59 -10.96 -6.88
C ALA A 933 -24.24 -9.64 -7.34
N GLY A 934 -24.23 -9.38 -8.64
CA GLY A 934 -24.79 -8.16 -9.21
C GLY A 934 -24.57 -8.03 -10.70
N PHE A 935 -24.65 -6.79 -11.18
CA PHE A 935 -24.57 -6.49 -12.59
C PHE A 935 -23.55 -5.41 -12.92
N ARG A 936 -22.90 -5.55 -14.07
CA ARG A 936 -22.11 -4.51 -14.74
C ARG A 936 -22.76 -4.15 -16.06
N TRP A 937 -22.83 -2.86 -16.37
CA TRP A 937 -23.41 -2.34 -17.59
C TRP A 937 -22.45 -1.38 -18.27
N SER A 938 -22.07 -1.73 -19.51
CA SER A 938 -21.12 -0.97 -20.35
C SER A 938 -21.69 -0.88 -21.77
N PRO A 939 -22.71 -0.04 -22.04
CA PRO A 939 -23.48 -0.06 -23.28
C PRO A 939 -22.69 0.35 -24.51
N LEU A 940 -21.56 1.03 -24.36
CA LEU A 940 -20.77 1.59 -25.46
C LEU A 940 -19.54 0.75 -25.84
N HIS A 941 -19.34 -0.38 -25.19
CA HIS A 941 -18.19 -1.29 -25.46
C HIS A 941 -18.39 -2.22 -26.66
N GLU A 942 -19.56 -2.20 -27.32
CA GLU A 942 -19.87 -3.05 -28.45
C GLU A 942 -20.05 -2.29 -29.76
N LYS A 943 -19.05 -2.38 -30.61
CA LYS A 943 -19.21 -2.51 -32.07
C LYS A 943 -18.09 -3.36 -32.66
#